data_24b8abe7b9eb6d707de194dbd665813e
#
_entry.id   24b8abe7b9eb6d707de194dbd665813e
#
_cell.length_a   1.000
_cell.length_b   1.000
_cell.length_c   1.000
_cell.angle_alpha   90.00
_cell.angle_beta   90.00
_cell.angle_gamma   90.00
#
_symmetry.space_group_name_H-M   'P 1'
#
loop_
_entity.id
_entity.type
_entity.pdbx_description
1 polymer ?
#
loop_
_entity_poly.entity_id
_entity_poly.type
_entity_poly.pdbx_seq_one_letter_code
_entity_poly.pdbx_strand_id
1 'polypeptide(L)'
;MALLEDCLALEAKGQRNEAARKLSRWIESKGKKPPKEARLAWYHLARMVLQLGRPADAASHLAKARGLYKKDPELLNLSGIASKRLRNFDEALGFFDEAFKAEKTATAALANKTLLLVELRRSDDAVKSALTLKEADPQNPAAPRFLGNAYLQKGDLKNALRFFDEAVQLNPKDVISWIDRIKADTDFERHDEAIKAVETAIRELPTEHRIIEARIMVYRRAGKFKEAENFLAERLQEAPDDAWAHFQLAETIARFDRERGNKHYKRAVELKPDDSVYWMNYANSLDRSRYGNEADHIQAGYEAVMKALTLGPLPSRYVRMARNILVRMGRFDIVKTLGSFRDLGRAWANESLHDALHYHLARVETDEDRYEILEQHRIWGRIELAKTKLNPLPKPALVKGRDKIRLGIMSSDLRHHPVSYFAMPLFDFIDRNRFEVYCYSWCRHDPDPIQQYIASRVNEFRWHKAIADRDAAELIAKDQLDMLFELGSSTDMNKLEVMAWNPAPLTASWLGYPHSAGLESIDYILVDPFINPPDPTLLIEKSFEMPKSWVAMGRLGFNEAEEIKPVIPSARKGYITFGTANNPYKYSPKVLSTWARVLKEVPESKFLFVRPEAGAAAFREFMTKAFVDEGVAADRILFEAVRGKHMRFYNEMDISLDTFPQTGGTTTCESIFMGVPVITLVGTAFFERLSYSNLSNAGLGDLAAFSHDDFVKKAVTLAEDTKRRTYLRSALRRQIKDRPLGQPEQFAKDFYDLVAKTVNEAR
;
A
#
# COMPACT_ATOMS: atom_id res chain seq x y z
N MET A 1 22.14 -50.54 -15.28
CA MET A 1 23.02 -49.39 -15.54
C MET A 1 22.68 -48.72 -16.88
N ALA A 2 22.73 -49.39 -18.00
CA ALA A 2 22.48 -48.78 -19.33
C ALA A 2 21.17 -47.98 -19.45
N LEU A 3 20.03 -48.50 -18.94
CA LEU A 3 18.77 -47.75 -18.99
C LEU A 3 18.75 -46.47 -18.11
N LEU A 4 19.42 -46.52 -16.96
CA LEU A 4 19.53 -45.34 -16.11
C LEU A 4 20.38 -44.26 -16.80
N GLU A 5 21.47 -44.65 -17.45
CA GLU A 5 22.32 -43.77 -18.24
C GLU A 5 21.56 -43.16 -19.42
N ASP A 6 20.75 -43.95 -20.14
CA ASP A 6 19.87 -43.47 -21.21
C ASP A 6 18.84 -42.45 -20.70
N CYS A 7 18.23 -42.70 -19.53
CA CYS A 7 17.27 -41.77 -18.92
C CYS A 7 17.93 -40.46 -18.43
N LEU A 8 19.12 -40.52 -17.89
CA LEU A 8 19.89 -39.33 -17.53
C LEU A 8 20.32 -38.52 -18.78
N ALA A 9 20.65 -39.21 -19.87
CA ALA A 9 20.95 -38.57 -21.16
C ALA A 9 19.70 -37.86 -21.74
N LEU A 10 18.51 -38.46 -21.63
CA LEU A 10 17.23 -37.81 -21.99
C LEU A 10 16.95 -36.61 -21.13
N GLU A 11 17.19 -36.69 -19.84
CA GLU A 11 17.03 -35.54 -18.92
C GLU A 11 17.93 -34.39 -19.31
N ALA A 12 19.21 -34.66 -19.64
CA ALA A 12 20.19 -33.66 -20.08
C ALA A 12 19.76 -32.96 -21.38
N LYS A 13 18.97 -33.65 -22.23
CA LYS A 13 18.36 -33.10 -23.46
C LYS A 13 17.02 -32.37 -23.20
N GLY A 14 16.64 -32.16 -21.94
CA GLY A 14 15.36 -31.53 -21.60
C GLY A 14 14.12 -32.44 -21.65
N GLN A 15 14.26 -33.71 -22.07
CA GLN A 15 13.17 -34.69 -22.22
C GLN A 15 12.83 -35.39 -20.93
N ARG A 16 12.68 -34.61 -19.82
CA ARG A 16 12.50 -35.13 -18.45
C ARG A 16 11.23 -35.96 -18.25
N ASN A 17 10.14 -35.62 -18.94
CA ASN A 17 8.90 -36.41 -18.90
C ASN A 17 9.07 -37.81 -19.48
N GLU A 18 9.80 -37.92 -20.58
CA GLU A 18 10.08 -39.21 -21.23
C GLU A 18 11.03 -40.05 -20.37
N ALA A 19 12.07 -39.45 -19.83
CA ALA A 19 12.99 -40.11 -18.91
C ALA A 19 12.25 -40.68 -17.67
N ALA A 20 11.39 -39.87 -17.05
CA ALA A 20 10.60 -40.32 -15.90
C ALA A 20 9.64 -41.48 -16.25
N ARG A 21 8.97 -41.43 -17.40
CA ARG A 21 8.10 -42.55 -17.86
C ARG A 21 8.89 -43.83 -18.13
N LYS A 22 10.08 -43.75 -18.73
CA LYS A 22 10.93 -44.91 -18.96
C LYS A 22 11.40 -45.52 -17.65
N LEU A 23 11.84 -44.72 -16.69
CA LEU A 23 12.25 -45.18 -15.36
C LEU A 23 11.10 -45.84 -14.61
N SER A 24 9.89 -45.27 -14.62
CA SER A 24 8.70 -45.84 -13.97
C SER A 24 8.36 -47.23 -14.52
N ARG A 25 8.30 -47.37 -15.85
CA ARG A 25 8.02 -48.66 -16.50
C ARG A 25 9.08 -49.71 -16.17
N TRP A 26 10.35 -49.34 -16.17
CA TRP A 26 11.42 -50.26 -15.83
C TRP A 26 11.36 -50.72 -14.39
N ILE A 27 11.10 -49.82 -13.44
CA ILE A 27 10.93 -50.16 -12.02
C ILE A 27 9.76 -51.13 -11.84
N GLU A 28 8.61 -50.87 -12.49
CA GLU A 28 7.43 -51.69 -12.46
C GLU A 28 7.69 -53.13 -13.00
N SER A 29 8.55 -53.25 -14.01
CA SER A 29 8.93 -54.53 -14.60
C SER A 29 9.78 -55.42 -13.68
N LYS A 30 10.37 -54.88 -12.59
CA LYS A 30 11.31 -55.62 -11.70
C LYS A 30 10.62 -56.35 -10.55
N GLY A 31 9.31 -56.21 -10.37
CA GLY A 31 8.49 -56.92 -9.38
C GLY A 31 8.89 -56.60 -7.92
N LYS A 32 8.53 -57.54 -7.00
CA LYS A 32 8.63 -57.30 -5.54
C LYS A 32 10.06 -57.40 -4.96
N LYS A 33 11.04 -57.89 -5.70
CA LYS A 33 12.46 -57.94 -5.27
C LYS A 33 13.35 -57.29 -6.31
N PRO A 34 13.36 -55.95 -6.37
CA PRO A 34 14.17 -55.21 -7.33
C PRO A 34 15.68 -55.33 -7.01
N PRO A 35 16.57 -55.33 -8.03
CA PRO A 35 18.01 -55.31 -7.86
C PRO A 35 18.49 -54.06 -7.13
N LYS A 36 19.70 -54.06 -6.59
CA LYS A 36 20.28 -52.88 -5.88
C LYS A 36 20.29 -51.62 -6.71
N GLU A 37 20.43 -51.74 -8.05
CA GLU A 37 20.39 -50.63 -8.99
C GLU A 37 19.01 -49.95 -9.06
N ALA A 38 17.96 -50.62 -8.69
CA ALA A 38 16.62 -50.04 -8.66
C ALA A 38 16.48 -48.91 -7.62
N ARG A 39 17.30 -48.92 -6.59
CA ARG A 39 17.36 -47.81 -5.62
C ARG A 39 17.67 -46.46 -6.30
N LEU A 40 18.71 -46.43 -7.14
CA LEU A 40 19.08 -45.22 -7.91
C LEU A 40 18.00 -44.82 -8.90
N ALA A 41 17.34 -45.79 -9.52
CA ALA A 41 16.21 -45.51 -10.40
C ALA A 41 15.05 -44.85 -9.68
N TRP A 42 14.69 -45.30 -8.47
CA TRP A 42 13.69 -44.65 -7.60
C TRP A 42 14.08 -43.21 -7.22
N TYR A 43 15.34 -43.00 -6.83
CA TYR A 43 15.86 -41.69 -6.52
C TYR A 43 15.74 -40.73 -7.68
N HIS A 44 16.22 -41.10 -8.87
CA HIS A 44 16.17 -40.26 -10.06
C HIS A 44 14.73 -40.05 -10.55
N LEU A 45 13.87 -41.05 -10.50
CA LEU A 45 12.46 -40.90 -10.84
C LEU A 45 11.79 -39.85 -9.94
N ALA A 46 11.93 -39.98 -8.62
CA ALA A 46 11.33 -39.04 -7.67
C ALA A 46 11.86 -37.62 -7.87
N ARG A 47 13.18 -37.48 -8.08
CA ARG A 47 13.82 -36.18 -8.35
C ARG A 47 13.28 -35.54 -9.62
N MET A 48 13.19 -36.28 -10.72
CA MET A 48 12.65 -35.81 -12.01
C MET A 48 11.17 -35.40 -11.86
N VAL A 49 10.36 -36.20 -11.17
CA VAL A 49 8.91 -35.91 -10.95
C VAL A 49 8.73 -34.66 -10.09
N LEU A 50 9.58 -34.46 -9.07
CA LEU A 50 9.60 -33.21 -8.29
C LEU A 50 9.95 -32.01 -9.15
N GLN A 51 10.95 -32.13 -10.05
CA GLN A 51 11.33 -31.05 -10.96
C GLN A 51 10.26 -30.75 -12.01
N LEU A 52 9.41 -31.71 -12.35
CA LEU A 52 8.22 -31.52 -13.19
C LEU A 52 7.02 -30.88 -12.46
N GLY A 53 7.18 -30.49 -11.19
CA GLY A 53 6.11 -29.84 -10.43
C GLY A 53 5.00 -30.80 -9.98
N ARG A 54 5.29 -32.10 -9.83
CA ARG A 54 4.33 -33.16 -9.48
C ARG A 54 4.67 -33.78 -8.12
N PRO A 55 4.59 -33.03 -7.00
CA PRO A 55 5.04 -33.52 -5.69
C PRO A 55 4.19 -34.68 -5.14
N ALA A 56 2.90 -34.76 -5.46
CA ALA A 56 2.05 -35.86 -5.04
C ALA A 56 2.48 -37.21 -5.67
N ASP A 57 2.80 -37.20 -6.96
CA ASP A 57 3.29 -38.40 -7.65
C ASP A 57 4.66 -38.81 -7.11
N ALA A 58 5.56 -37.82 -6.88
CA ALA A 58 6.84 -38.09 -6.26
C ALA A 58 6.71 -38.72 -4.87
N ALA A 59 5.82 -38.19 -4.02
CA ALA A 59 5.54 -38.76 -2.70
C ALA A 59 5.05 -40.22 -2.79
N SER A 60 4.18 -40.53 -3.75
CA SER A 60 3.71 -41.90 -4.00
C SER A 60 4.86 -42.83 -4.40
N HIS A 61 5.73 -42.41 -5.32
CA HIS A 61 6.90 -43.21 -5.71
C HIS A 61 7.89 -43.37 -4.55
N LEU A 62 8.12 -42.34 -3.78
CA LEU A 62 9.00 -42.39 -2.60
C LEU A 62 8.44 -43.30 -1.48
N ALA A 63 7.14 -43.30 -1.26
CA ALA A 63 6.51 -44.23 -0.31
C ALA A 63 6.76 -45.70 -0.67
N LYS A 64 6.62 -46.06 -1.96
CA LYS A 64 6.95 -47.40 -2.48
C LYS A 64 8.42 -47.73 -2.32
N ALA A 65 9.29 -46.78 -2.67
CA ALA A 65 10.77 -46.92 -2.55
C ALA A 65 11.19 -47.16 -1.09
N ARG A 66 10.67 -46.41 -0.14
CA ARG A 66 10.96 -46.55 1.31
C ARG A 66 10.48 -47.87 1.88
N GLY A 67 9.41 -48.46 1.33
CA GLY A 67 9.00 -49.80 1.67
C GLY A 67 10.03 -50.87 1.36
N LEU A 68 10.85 -50.64 0.33
CA LEU A 68 11.92 -51.53 -0.12
C LEU A 68 13.29 -51.19 0.48
N TYR A 69 13.61 -49.91 0.59
CA TYR A 69 14.88 -49.38 1.06
C TYR A 69 14.69 -48.53 2.34
N LYS A 70 14.38 -49.28 3.43
CA LYS A 70 14.16 -48.67 4.75
C LYS A 70 15.41 -47.90 5.20
N LYS A 71 15.22 -46.72 5.71
CA LYS A 71 16.30 -45.84 6.24
C LYS A 71 17.33 -45.38 5.20
N ASP A 72 16.99 -45.35 3.91
CA ASP A 72 17.85 -44.72 2.90
C ASP A 72 17.81 -43.20 3.05
N PRO A 73 18.94 -42.53 3.35
CA PRO A 73 18.95 -41.10 3.68
C PRO A 73 18.59 -40.22 2.50
N GLU A 74 18.96 -40.61 1.27
CA GLU A 74 18.64 -39.80 0.08
C GLU A 74 17.14 -39.89 -0.27
N LEU A 75 16.52 -41.09 -0.17
CA LEU A 75 15.08 -41.26 -0.37
C LEU A 75 14.27 -40.59 0.72
N LEU A 76 14.74 -40.61 1.97
CA LEU A 76 14.13 -39.86 3.08
C LEU A 76 14.23 -38.35 2.84
N ASN A 77 15.39 -37.83 2.42
CA ASN A 77 15.57 -36.41 2.12
C ASN A 77 14.63 -35.96 0.98
N LEU A 78 14.50 -36.74 -0.11
CA LEU A 78 13.53 -36.45 -1.19
C LEU A 78 12.09 -36.50 -0.69
N SER A 79 11.76 -37.42 0.24
CA SER A 79 10.43 -37.48 0.86
C SER A 79 10.12 -36.22 1.64
N GLY A 80 11.08 -35.71 2.40
CA GLY A 80 10.96 -34.41 3.07
C GLY A 80 10.72 -33.27 2.11
N ILE A 81 11.44 -33.24 0.97
CA ILE A 81 11.24 -32.23 -0.06
C ILE A 81 9.84 -32.34 -0.69
N ALA A 82 9.35 -33.55 -0.97
CA ALA A 82 8.01 -33.78 -1.51
C ALA A 82 6.94 -33.30 -0.53
N SER A 83 7.02 -33.71 0.76
CA SER A 83 6.09 -33.30 1.82
C SER A 83 6.11 -31.77 2.04
N LYS A 84 7.29 -31.13 2.01
CA LYS A 84 7.43 -29.66 2.04
C LYS A 84 6.63 -29.01 0.91
N ARG A 85 6.76 -29.49 -0.33
CA ARG A 85 6.03 -28.95 -1.50
C ARG A 85 4.52 -29.20 -1.42
N LEU A 86 4.10 -30.24 -0.72
CA LEU A 86 2.69 -30.52 -0.40
C LEU A 86 2.18 -29.74 0.83
N ARG A 87 3.04 -28.91 1.44
CA ARG A 87 2.78 -28.15 2.67
C ARG A 87 2.54 -29.01 3.92
N ASN A 88 2.96 -30.27 3.90
CA ASN A 88 2.95 -31.17 5.04
C ASN A 88 4.25 -30.97 5.85
N PHE A 89 4.37 -29.84 6.54
CA PHE A 89 5.63 -29.39 7.09
C PHE A 89 6.18 -30.25 8.23
N ASP A 90 5.31 -30.75 9.13
CA ASP A 90 5.75 -31.63 10.23
C ASP A 90 6.23 -32.96 9.71
N GLU A 91 5.57 -33.52 8.71
CA GLU A 91 6.01 -34.76 8.04
C GLU A 91 7.36 -34.54 7.34
N ALA A 92 7.53 -33.38 6.67
CA ALA A 92 8.79 -33.02 6.02
C ALA A 92 9.95 -32.95 7.04
N LEU A 93 9.74 -32.28 8.18
CA LEU A 93 10.73 -32.21 9.26
C LEU A 93 11.08 -33.59 9.81
N GLY A 94 10.08 -34.48 9.95
CA GLY A 94 10.28 -35.87 10.38
C GLY A 94 11.17 -36.64 9.40
N PHE A 95 10.92 -36.55 8.09
CA PHE A 95 11.76 -37.23 7.10
C PHE A 95 13.19 -36.70 7.04
N PHE A 96 13.41 -35.40 7.20
CA PHE A 96 14.77 -34.85 7.28
C PHE A 96 15.50 -35.34 8.54
N ASP A 97 14.81 -35.42 9.68
CA ASP A 97 15.38 -35.97 10.90
C ASP A 97 15.74 -37.45 10.77
N GLU A 98 14.87 -38.26 10.17
CA GLU A 98 15.14 -39.67 9.91
C GLU A 98 16.33 -39.87 8.98
N ALA A 99 16.46 -39.03 7.93
CA ALA A 99 17.58 -39.06 7.00
C ALA A 99 18.90 -38.81 7.71
N PHE A 100 18.97 -37.78 8.55
CA PHE A 100 20.20 -37.44 9.31
C PHE A 100 20.50 -38.47 10.44
N LYS A 101 19.45 -39.07 11.02
CA LYS A 101 19.63 -40.19 11.98
C LYS A 101 20.15 -41.45 11.31
N ALA A 102 19.71 -41.73 10.09
CA ALA A 102 20.16 -42.91 9.33
C ALA A 102 21.65 -42.79 8.93
N GLU A 103 22.07 -41.57 8.57
CA GLU A 103 23.45 -41.30 8.19
C GLU A 103 23.87 -39.87 8.61
N LYS A 104 24.82 -39.76 9.52
CA LYS A 104 25.31 -38.48 10.08
C LYS A 104 26.01 -37.58 9.06
N THR A 105 26.43 -38.14 7.94
CA THR A 105 27.01 -37.41 6.80
C THR A 105 25.96 -36.91 5.81
N ALA A 106 24.66 -37.22 6.02
CA ALA A 106 23.55 -36.69 5.20
C ALA A 106 23.23 -35.22 5.51
N THR A 107 24.23 -34.37 5.45
CA THR A 107 24.17 -32.92 5.80
C THR A 107 23.15 -32.16 4.91
N ALA A 108 22.90 -32.64 3.69
CA ALA A 108 21.88 -32.06 2.82
C ALA A 108 20.46 -32.15 3.41
N ALA A 109 20.11 -33.23 4.10
CA ALA A 109 18.82 -33.35 4.78
C ALA A 109 18.71 -32.39 5.96
N LEU A 110 19.79 -32.25 6.72
CA LEU A 110 19.86 -31.31 7.83
C LEU A 110 19.79 -29.84 7.35
N ALA A 111 20.41 -29.52 6.22
CA ALA A 111 20.31 -28.22 5.58
C ALA A 111 18.85 -27.92 5.13
N ASN A 112 18.17 -28.89 4.51
CA ASN A 112 16.77 -28.75 4.11
C ASN A 112 15.84 -28.59 5.32
N LYS A 113 16.08 -29.32 6.42
CA LYS A 113 15.38 -29.14 7.69
C LYS A 113 15.54 -27.72 8.22
N THR A 114 16.79 -27.26 8.28
CA THR A 114 17.14 -25.93 8.82
C THR A 114 16.48 -24.83 7.98
N LEU A 115 16.56 -24.94 6.65
CA LEU A 115 15.89 -24.01 5.74
C LEU A 115 14.38 -23.98 6.00
N LEU A 116 13.73 -25.14 6.15
CA LEU A 116 12.30 -25.20 6.43
C LEU A 116 11.96 -24.56 7.79
N LEU A 117 12.78 -24.78 8.82
CA LEU A 117 12.58 -24.14 10.13
C LEU A 117 12.72 -22.60 10.06
N VAL A 118 13.67 -22.09 9.26
CA VAL A 118 13.79 -20.65 8.98
C VAL A 118 12.55 -20.14 8.27
N GLU A 119 12.08 -20.82 7.23
CA GLU A 119 10.86 -20.44 6.49
C GLU A 119 9.61 -20.43 7.38
N LEU A 120 9.51 -21.39 8.32
CA LEU A 120 8.40 -21.48 9.29
C LEU A 120 8.56 -20.51 10.47
N ARG A 121 9.62 -19.69 10.49
CA ARG A 121 9.99 -18.78 11.60
C ARG A 121 10.13 -19.49 12.96
N ARG A 122 10.51 -20.77 12.95
CA ARG A 122 10.85 -21.53 14.15
C ARG A 122 12.31 -21.28 14.52
N SER A 123 12.63 -20.04 14.89
CA SER A 123 13.99 -19.51 14.96
C SER A 123 14.88 -20.26 15.98
N ASP A 124 14.34 -20.66 17.14
CA ASP A 124 15.13 -21.42 18.12
C ASP A 124 15.48 -22.82 17.63
N ASP A 125 14.55 -23.51 16.99
CA ASP A 125 14.79 -24.80 16.37
C ASP A 125 15.74 -24.68 15.17
N ALA A 126 15.62 -23.60 14.39
CA ALA A 126 16.51 -23.29 13.28
C ALA A 126 17.96 -23.08 13.77
N VAL A 127 18.16 -22.32 14.86
CA VAL A 127 19.49 -22.15 15.48
C VAL A 127 20.08 -23.49 15.89
N LYS A 128 19.33 -24.34 16.61
CA LYS A 128 19.80 -25.67 17.03
C LYS A 128 20.17 -26.53 15.83
N SER A 129 19.33 -26.57 14.82
CA SER A 129 19.53 -27.37 13.61
C SER A 129 20.75 -26.87 12.80
N ALA A 130 20.92 -25.53 12.69
CA ALA A 130 22.05 -24.93 11.99
C ALA A 130 23.39 -25.15 12.71
N LEU A 131 23.41 -25.11 14.05
CA LEU A 131 24.60 -25.46 14.83
C LEU A 131 24.99 -26.92 14.61
N THR A 132 24.02 -27.85 14.62
CA THR A 132 24.28 -29.26 14.31
C THR A 132 24.82 -29.43 12.88
N LEU A 133 24.28 -28.66 11.91
CA LEU A 133 24.80 -28.66 10.54
C LEU A 133 26.27 -28.17 10.49
N LYS A 134 26.57 -27.10 11.21
CA LYS A 134 27.92 -26.53 11.29
C LYS A 134 28.93 -27.50 11.93
N GLU A 135 28.51 -28.26 12.94
CA GLU A 135 29.32 -29.32 13.56
C GLU A 135 29.56 -30.49 12.61
N ALA A 136 28.51 -30.89 11.85
CA ALA A 136 28.59 -32.03 10.92
C ALA A 136 29.37 -31.71 9.64
N ASP A 137 29.34 -30.44 9.21
CA ASP A 137 29.99 -29.95 7.99
C ASP A 137 30.47 -28.51 8.19
N PRO A 138 31.65 -28.31 8.82
CA PRO A 138 32.15 -26.97 9.14
C PRO A 138 32.48 -26.07 7.95
N GLN A 139 32.68 -26.66 6.76
CA GLN A 139 32.96 -25.91 5.53
C GLN A 139 31.71 -25.53 4.74
N ASN A 140 30.54 -25.90 5.21
CA ASN A 140 29.28 -25.62 4.52
C ASN A 140 28.80 -24.19 4.79
N PRO A 141 28.81 -23.27 3.79
CA PRO A 141 28.43 -21.88 4.01
C PRO A 141 26.92 -21.73 4.30
N ALA A 142 26.10 -22.75 4.04
CA ALA A 142 24.68 -22.72 4.37
C ALA A 142 24.43 -22.73 5.89
N ALA A 143 25.31 -23.37 6.68
CA ALA A 143 25.13 -23.43 8.12
C ALA A 143 25.20 -22.04 8.79
N PRO A 144 26.29 -21.27 8.65
CA PRO A 144 26.33 -19.91 9.18
C PRO A 144 25.29 -19.00 8.50
N ARG A 145 24.98 -19.16 7.23
CA ARG A 145 23.90 -18.39 6.56
C ARG A 145 22.54 -18.62 7.23
N PHE A 146 22.19 -19.85 7.55
CA PHE A 146 20.94 -20.15 8.27
C PHE A 146 20.95 -19.63 9.71
N LEU A 147 22.10 -19.66 10.40
CA LEU A 147 22.26 -19.01 11.70
C LEU A 147 22.00 -17.51 11.58
N GLY A 148 22.59 -16.86 10.58
CA GLY A 148 22.36 -15.45 10.29
C GLY A 148 20.86 -15.14 10.14
N ASN A 149 20.16 -15.89 9.29
CA ASN A 149 18.71 -15.73 9.08
C ASN A 149 17.88 -15.99 10.35
N ALA A 150 18.22 -17.01 11.13
CA ALA A 150 17.52 -17.33 12.38
C ALA A 150 17.72 -16.24 13.46
N TYR A 151 18.95 -15.72 13.61
CA TYR A 151 19.23 -14.61 14.52
C TYR A 151 18.59 -13.30 14.05
N LEU A 152 18.52 -13.05 12.74
CA LEU A 152 17.81 -11.91 12.19
C LEU A 152 16.32 -11.95 12.55
N GLN A 153 15.68 -13.13 12.45
CA GLN A 153 14.29 -13.34 12.86
C GLN A 153 14.06 -13.17 14.37
N LYS A 154 15.09 -13.35 15.18
CA LYS A 154 15.09 -13.11 16.63
C LYS A 154 15.38 -11.64 17.00
N GLY A 155 15.63 -10.76 16.02
CA GLY A 155 16.03 -9.38 16.25
C GLY A 155 17.50 -9.19 16.68
N ASP A 156 18.30 -10.24 16.70
CA ASP A 156 19.72 -10.19 17.05
C ASP A 156 20.58 -9.91 15.82
N LEU A 157 20.57 -8.65 15.38
CA LEU A 157 21.33 -8.20 14.21
C LEU A 157 22.82 -8.45 14.36
N LYS A 158 23.38 -8.27 15.57
CA LYS A 158 24.81 -8.45 15.80
C LYS A 158 25.28 -9.88 15.50
N ASN A 159 24.59 -10.87 16.02
CA ASN A 159 24.90 -12.27 15.73
C ASN A 159 24.54 -12.63 14.28
N ALA A 160 23.44 -12.10 13.74
CA ALA A 160 23.08 -12.32 12.34
C ALA A 160 24.20 -11.90 11.38
N LEU A 161 24.70 -10.67 11.51
CA LEU A 161 25.79 -10.16 10.67
C LEU A 161 27.08 -10.95 10.82
N ARG A 162 27.44 -11.30 12.05
CA ARG A 162 28.63 -12.16 12.31
C ARG A 162 28.55 -13.48 11.53
N PHE A 163 27.39 -14.13 11.53
CA PHE A 163 27.22 -15.39 10.82
C PHE A 163 27.09 -15.23 9.31
N PHE A 164 26.52 -14.14 8.81
CA PHE A 164 26.58 -13.84 7.38
C PHE A 164 28.00 -13.55 6.90
N ASP A 165 28.80 -12.81 7.69
CA ASP A 165 30.22 -12.60 7.39
C ASP A 165 30.99 -13.92 7.35
N GLU A 166 30.74 -14.83 8.27
CA GLU A 166 31.31 -16.17 8.25
C GLU A 166 30.92 -16.96 6.98
N ALA A 167 29.65 -16.88 6.58
CA ALA A 167 29.16 -17.57 5.38
C ALA A 167 29.88 -17.10 4.11
N VAL A 168 30.03 -15.77 3.92
CA VAL A 168 30.72 -15.21 2.74
C VAL A 168 32.24 -15.44 2.77
N GLN A 169 32.85 -15.55 3.96
CA GLN A 169 34.27 -15.92 4.13
C GLN A 169 34.51 -17.39 3.75
N LEU A 170 33.62 -18.31 4.14
CA LEU A 170 33.71 -19.72 3.78
C LEU A 170 33.54 -19.95 2.26
N ASN A 171 32.70 -19.21 1.60
CA ASN A 171 32.52 -19.27 0.16
C ASN A 171 32.23 -17.87 -0.43
N PRO A 172 33.28 -17.13 -0.84
CA PRO A 172 33.12 -15.81 -1.47
C PRO A 172 32.35 -15.84 -2.81
N LYS A 173 32.18 -17.02 -3.40
CA LYS A 173 31.39 -17.21 -4.65
C LYS A 173 29.92 -17.57 -4.38
N ASP A 174 29.48 -17.70 -3.12
CA ASP A 174 28.09 -17.98 -2.80
C ASP A 174 27.22 -16.72 -2.88
N VAL A 175 26.55 -16.56 -4.02
CA VAL A 175 25.65 -15.43 -4.32
C VAL A 175 24.57 -15.25 -3.24
N ILE A 176 24.03 -16.35 -2.70
CA ILE A 176 22.91 -16.28 -1.74
C ILE A 176 23.39 -15.69 -0.41
N SER A 177 24.57 -16.11 0.07
CA SER A 177 25.14 -15.56 1.31
C SER A 177 25.42 -14.06 1.21
N TRP A 178 25.93 -13.59 0.05
CA TRP A 178 26.10 -12.15 -0.19
C TRP A 178 24.76 -11.40 -0.20
N ILE A 179 23.74 -11.92 -0.88
CA ILE A 179 22.41 -11.29 -0.93
C ILE A 179 21.81 -11.20 0.49
N ASP A 180 21.87 -12.28 1.28
CA ASP A 180 21.34 -12.28 2.66
C ASP A 180 22.11 -11.27 3.53
N ARG A 181 23.43 -11.19 3.39
CA ARG A 181 24.30 -10.24 4.10
C ARG A 181 23.99 -8.79 3.76
N ILE A 182 23.91 -8.46 2.47
CA ILE A 182 23.60 -7.12 1.97
C ILE A 182 22.19 -6.70 2.40
N LYS A 183 21.23 -7.63 2.29
CA LYS A 183 19.85 -7.39 2.66
C LYS A 183 19.71 -7.09 4.15
N ALA A 184 20.43 -7.80 5.02
CA ALA A 184 20.41 -7.56 6.45
C ALA A 184 20.84 -6.12 6.80
N ASP A 185 21.93 -5.61 6.24
CA ASP A 185 22.33 -4.22 6.47
C ASP A 185 21.33 -3.22 5.85
N THR A 186 20.80 -3.53 4.66
CA THR A 186 19.84 -2.65 3.96
C THR A 186 18.52 -2.54 4.71
N ASP A 187 17.98 -3.65 5.22
CA ASP A 187 16.71 -3.70 5.93
C ASP A 187 16.79 -3.03 7.31
N PHE A 188 18.00 -2.98 7.92
CA PHE A 188 18.28 -2.26 9.16
C PHE A 188 18.86 -0.85 8.92
N GLU A 189 18.73 -0.32 7.69
CA GLU A 189 19.16 1.03 7.28
C GLU A 189 20.63 1.36 7.55
N ARG A 190 21.47 0.36 7.66
CA ARG A 190 22.93 0.48 7.78
C ARG A 190 23.54 0.69 6.39
N HIS A 191 23.22 1.82 5.79
CA HIS A 191 23.49 2.07 4.37
C HIS A 191 24.96 2.05 3.99
N ASP A 192 25.83 2.59 4.82
CA ASP A 192 27.27 2.58 4.54
C ASP A 192 27.87 1.18 4.58
N GLU A 193 27.41 0.34 5.52
CA GLU A 193 27.80 -1.06 5.61
C GLU A 193 27.24 -1.89 4.46
N ALA A 194 25.98 -1.64 4.08
CA ALA A 194 25.36 -2.28 2.91
C ALA A 194 26.14 -1.95 1.62
N ILE A 195 26.59 -0.70 1.46
CA ILE A 195 27.42 -0.28 0.32
C ILE A 195 28.76 -1.02 0.34
N LYS A 196 29.45 -1.08 1.48
CA LYS A 196 30.72 -1.82 1.61
C LYS A 196 30.55 -3.31 1.28
N ALA A 197 29.46 -3.92 1.75
CA ALA A 197 29.15 -5.31 1.49
C ALA A 197 28.91 -5.57 -0.01
N VAL A 198 28.08 -4.76 -0.68
CA VAL A 198 27.78 -4.94 -2.10
C VAL A 198 29.00 -4.65 -2.99
N GLU A 199 29.82 -3.66 -2.67
CA GLU A 199 31.05 -3.38 -3.43
C GLU A 199 32.09 -4.51 -3.24
N THR A 200 32.12 -5.17 -2.09
CA THR A 200 32.93 -6.35 -1.89
C THR A 200 32.39 -7.53 -2.71
N ALA A 201 31.08 -7.76 -2.66
CA ALA A 201 30.43 -8.81 -3.45
C ALA A 201 30.66 -8.65 -4.96
N ILE A 202 30.66 -7.42 -5.49
CA ILE A 202 30.95 -7.13 -6.90
C ILE A 202 32.40 -7.51 -7.28
N ARG A 203 33.36 -7.23 -6.42
CA ARG A 203 34.76 -7.64 -6.68
C ARG A 203 34.90 -9.18 -6.76
N GLU A 204 34.13 -9.91 -5.95
CA GLU A 204 34.12 -11.37 -5.96
C GLU A 204 33.29 -11.96 -7.10
N LEU A 205 32.24 -11.29 -7.53
CA LEU A 205 31.20 -11.74 -8.46
C LEU A 205 30.84 -10.64 -9.48
N PRO A 206 31.79 -10.17 -10.31
CA PRO A 206 31.61 -8.96 -11.14
C PRO A 206 30.54 -9.08 -12.23
N THR A 207 30.23 -10.30 -12.68
CA THR A 207 29.25 -10.57 -13.75
C THR A 207 27.92 -11.14 -13.22
N GLU A 208 27.82 -11.34 -11.90
CA GLU A 208 26.62 -11.94 -11.31
C GLU A 208 25.49 -10.91 -11.26
N HIS A 209 24.46 -11.13 -12.08
CA HIS A 209 23.36 -10.20 -12.27
C HIS A 209 22.63 -9.85 -10.96
N ARG A 210 22.40 -10.81 -10.06
CA ARG A 210 21.74 -10.60 -8.77
C ARG A 210 22.54 -9.66 -7.84
N ILE A 211 23.87 -9.68 -7.92
CA ILE A 211 24.72 -8.77 -7.14
C ILE A 211 24.68 -7.36 -7.76
N ILE A 212 24.63 -7.26 -9.09
CA ILE A 212 24.44 -5.98 -9.79
C ILE A 212 23.09 -5.35 -9.42
N GLU A 213 22.03 -6.15 -9.37
CA GLU A 213 20.71 -5.68 -8.89
C GLU A 213 20.76 -5.21 -7.43
N ALA A 214 21.44 -5.96 -6.56
CA ALA A 214 21.61 -5.59 -5.16
C ALA A 214 22.34 -4.25 -5.02
N ARG A 215 23.37 -3.96 -5.86
CA ARG A 215 24.07 -2.66 -5.88
C ARG A 215 23.11 -1.50 -6.12
N ILE A 216 22.28 -1.60 -7.15
CA ILE A 216 21.33 -0.55 -7.50
C ILE A 216 20.30 -0.37 -6.38
N MET A 217 19.81 -1.47 -5.80
CA MET A 217 18.89 -1.43 -4.68
C MET A 217 19.50 -0.72 -3.47
N VAL A 218 20.73 -1.09 -3.09
CA VAL A 218 21.45 -0.48 -1.96
C VAL A 218 21.67 1.01 -2.19
N TYR A 219 22.15 1.41 -3.37
CA TYR A 219 22.36 2.83 -3.68
C TYR A 219 21.07 3.64 -3.62
N ARG A 220 19.95 3.08 -4.12
CA ARG A 220 18.64 3.74 -4.01
C ARG A 220 18.16 3.87 -2.56
N ARG A 221 18.35 2.82 -1.74
CA ARG A 221 18.00 2.82 -0.31
C ARG A 221 18.84 3.82 0.47
N ALA A 222 20.14 3.91 0.14
CA ALA A 222 21.07 4.86 0.72
C ALA A 222 20.89 6.32 0.23
N GLY A 223 19.93 6.59 -0.68
CA GLY A 223 19.76 7.91 -1.26
C GLY A 223 20.82 8.32 -2.29
N LYS A 224 21.72 7.41 -2.66
CA LYS A 224 22.81 7.65 -3.64
C LYS A 224 22.30 7.42 -5.07
N PHE A 225 21.29 8.21 -5.46
CA PHE A 225 20.61 8.04 -6.74
C PHE A 225 21.51 8.40 -7.93
N LYS A 226 22.43 9.36 -7.73
CA LYS A 226 23.33 9.78 -8.81
C LYS A 226 24.35 8.72 -9.15
N GLU A 227 24.84 8.00 -8.15
CA GLU A 227 25.76 6.86 -8.33
C GLU A 227 25.06 5.69 -9.04
N ALA A 228 23.80 5.41 -8.67
CA ALA A 228 23.00 4.41 -9.38
C ALA A 228 22.72 4.81 -10.83
N GLU A 229 22.41 6.08 -11.08
CA GLU A 229 22.19 6.64 -12.42
C GLU A 229 23.47 6.54 -13.29
N ASN A 230 24.62 6.95 -12.76
CA ASN A 230 25.90 6.92 -13.49
C ASN A 230 26.24 5.48 -13.91
N PHE A 231 26.16 4.53 -12.97
CA PHE A 231 26.43 3.13 -13.27
C PHE A 231 25.52 2.56 -14.38
N LEU A 232 24.23 2.89 -14.34
CA LEU A 232 23.27 2.44 -15.36
C LEU A 232 23.47 3.13 -16.70
N ALA A 233 23.88 4.41 -16.68
CA ALA A 233 24.19 5.16 -17.89
C ALA A 233 25.46 4.60 -18.59
N GLU A 234 26.52 4.28 -17.83
CA GLU A 234 27.72 3.61 -18.34
C GLU A 234 27.36 2.28 -19.02
N ARG A 235 26.55 1.45 -18.36
CA ARG A 235 26.07 0.18 -18.92
C ARG A 235 25.29 0.37 -20.23
N LEU A 236 24.47 1.41 -20.33
CA LEU A 236 23.72 1.73 -21.55
C LEU A 236 24.61 2.31 -22.68
N GLN A 237 25.79 2.87 -22.37
CA GLN A 237 26.79 3.20 -23.39
C GLN A 237 27.38 1.94 -24.03
N GLU A 238 27.62 0.89 -23.24
CA GLU A 238 28.13 -0.40 -23.73
C GLU A 238 27.04 -1.24 -24.41
N ALA A 239 25.81 -1.21 -23.90
CA ALA A 239 24.66 -1.97 -24.38
C ALA A 239 23.39 -1.10 -24.49
N PRO A 240 23.23 -0.31 -25.56
CA PRO A 240 22.11 0.63 -25.73
C PRO A 240 20.72 0.00 -25.75
N ASP A 241 20.64 -1.29 -26.06
CA ASP A 241 19.38 -2.07 -26.13
C ASP A 241 19.20 -3.01 -24.92
N ASP A 242 19.86 -2.74 -23.80
CA ASP A 242 19.64 -3.46 -22.55
C ASP A 242 18.32 -3.01 -21.87
N ALA A 243 17.25 -3.78 -22.12
CA ALA A 243 15.91 -3.51 -21.57
C ALA A 243 15.91 -3.40 -20.04
N TRP A 244 16.71 -4.24 -19.36
CA TRP A 244 16.83 -4.23 -17.91
C TRP A 244 17.49 -2.93 -17.42
N ALA A 245 18.57 -2.50 -18.06
CA ALA A 245 19.25 -1.26 -17.68
C ALA A 245 18.35 -0.03 -17.89
N HIS A 246 17.60 0.03 -18.99
CA HIS A 246 16.59 1.06 -19.21
C HIS A 246 15.52 1.05 -18.12
N PHE A 247 14.99 -0.11 -17.76
CA PHE A 247 13.99 -0.26 -16.70
C PHE A 247 14.55 0.21 -15.35
N GLN A 248 15.75 -0.23 -14.97
CA GLN A 248 16.38 0.17 -13.72
C GLN A 248 16.72 1.68 -13.68
N LEU A 249 17.14 2.24 -14.81
CA LEU A 249 17.40 3.68 -14.90
C LEU A 249 16.09 4.48 -14.73
N ALA A 250 15.00 4.05 -15.38
CA ALA A 250 13.68 4.65 -15.20
C ALA A 250 13.24 4.64 -13.72
N GLU A 251 13.34 3.49 -13.04
CA GLU A 251 13.03 3.33 -11.62
C GLU A 251 13.89 4.26 -10.73
N THR A 252 15.12 4.54 -11.14
CA THR A 252 16.05 5.39 -10.38
C THR A 252 15.69 6.87 -10.50
N ILE A 253 15.42 7.34 -11.72
CA ILE A 253 15.29 8.78 -12.02
C ILE A 253 13.84 9.29 -12.03
N ALA A 254 12.82 8.44 -12.29
CA ALA A 254 11.43 8.89 -12.44
C ALA A 254 10.84 9.57 -11.18
N ARG A 255 11.44 9.40 -10.04
CA ARG A 255 11.04 10.08 -8.79
C ARG A 255 11.44 11.56 -8.76
N PHE A 256 12.47 11.95 -9.53
CA PHE A 256 13.01 13.32 -9.60
C PHE A 256 12.73 13.96 -10.96
N ASP A 257 12.88 13.18 -12.02
CA ASP A 257 12.66 13.58 -13.42
C ASP A 257 11.79 12.53 -14.11
N ARG A 258 10.50 12.72 -13.98
CA ARG A 258 9.52 11.74 -14.49
C ARG A 258 9.46 11.73 -16.01
N GLU A 259 9.71 12.88 -16.65
CA GLU A 259 9.75 12.95 -18.11
C GLU A 259 10.86 12.07 -18.67
N ARG A 260 12.07 12.23 -18.15
CA ARG A 260 13.23 11.43 -18.57
C ARG A 260 13.05 9.96 -18.18
N GLY A 261 12.51 9.68 -16.99
CA GLY A 261 12.19 8.32 -16.55
C GLY A 261 11.21 7.62 -17.48
N ASN A 262 10.16 8.31 -17.92
CA ASN A 262 9.18 7.74 -18.84
C ASN A 262 9.76 7.42 -20.22
N LYS A 263 10.74 8.17 -20.71
CA LYS A 263 11.46 7.83 -21.95
C LYS A 263 12.19 6.47 -21.83
N HIS A 264 12.82 6.23 -20.67
CA HIS A 264 13.48 4.95 -20.39
C HIS A 264 12.49 3.80 -20.14
N TYR A 265 11.39 4.04 -19.42
CA TYR A 265 10.31 3.03 -19.30
C TYR A 265 9.75 2.64 -20.67
N LYS A 266 9.46 3.62 -21.52
CA LYS A 266 8.99 3.38 -22.89
C LYS A 266 9.96 2.51 -23.66
N ARG A 267 11.26 2.83 -23.60
CA ARG A 267 12.29 2.03 -24.29
C ARG A 267 12.37 0.61 -23.72
N ALA A 268 12.25 0.43 -22.41
CA ALA A 268 12.28 -0.89 -21.79
C ALA A 268 11.12 -1.79 -22.27
N VAL A 269 9.87 -1.25 -22.36
CA VAL A 269 8.73 -2.02 -22.85
C VAL A 269 8.75 -2.27 -24.36
N GLU A 270 9.41 -1.40 -25.14
CA GLU A 270 9.66 -1.63 -26.58
C GLU A 270 10.63 -2.78 -26.80
N LEU A 271 11.70 -2.86 -25.99
CA LEU A 271 12.72 -3.90 -26.07
C LEU A 271 12.24 -5.24 -25.50
N LYS A 272 11.35 -5.21 -24.49
CA LYS A 272 10.80 -6.40 -23.82
C LYS A 272 9.27 -6.28 -23.67
N PRO A 273 8.53 -6.41 -24.79
CA PRO A 273 7.08 -6.16 -24.82
C PRO A 273 6.23 -7.27 -24.15
N ASP A 274 6.83 -8.38 -23.78
CA ASP A 274 6.22 -9.54 -23.12
C ASP A 274 6.38 -9.53 -21.60
N ASP A 275 6.93 -8.48 -21.00
CA ASP A 275 7.10 -8.34 -19.56
C ASP A 275 6.00 -7.48 -18.92
N SER A 276 5.04 -8.12 -18.24
CA SER A 276 3.93 -7.43 -17.58
C SER A 276 4.38 -6.49 -16.46
N VAL A 277 5.51 -6.78 -15.80
CA VAL A 277 6.08 -5.94 -14.74
C VAL A 277 6.58 -4.62 -15.29
N TYR A 278 7.25 -4.64 -16.44
CA TYR A 278 7.72 -3.42 -17.10
C TYR A 278 6.54 -2.53 -17.51
N TRP A 279 5.51 -3.10 -18.13
CA TRP A 279 4.29 -2.37 -18.48
C TRP A 279 3.60 -1.76 -17.26
N MET A 280 3.50 -2.49 -16.14
CA MET A 280 2.84 -2.00 -14.94
C MET A 280 3.60 -0.85 -14.27
N ASN A 281 4.94 -0.90 -14.22
CA ASN A 281 5.74 0.20 -13.68
C ASN A 281 5.69 1.42 -14.59
N TYR A 282 5.70 1.23 -15.91
CA TYR A 282 5.48 2.31 -16.87
C TYR A 282 4.09 2.95 -16.68
N ALA A 283 3.04 2.15 -16.57
CA ALA A 283 1.68 2.63 -16.30
C ALA A 283 1.60 3.46 -15.00
N ASN A 284 2.21 2.98 -13.92
CA ASN A 284 2.26 3.70 -12.64
C ASN A 284 3.03 5.02 -12.74
N SER A 285 4.11 5.05 -13.53
CA SER A 285 4.86 6.27 -13.76
C SER A 285 4.07 7.28 -14.58
N LEU A 286 3.37 6.84 -15.63
CA LEU A 286 2.47 7.67 -16.44
C LEU A 286 1.33 8.25 -15.61
N ASP A 287 0.68 7.43 -14.78
CA ASP A 287 -0.43 7.88 -13.90
C ASP A 287 -0.01 9.02 -12.95
N ARG A 288 1.26 9.04 -12.56
CA ARG A 288 1.85 10.08 -11.71
C ARG A 288 2.48 11.24 -12.48
N SER A 289 2.45 11.24 -13.81
CA SER A 289 3.07 12.28 -14.65
C SER A 289 2.25 13.57 -14.64
N ARG A 290 2.94 14.70 -14.48
CA ARG A 290 2.33 16.04 -14.41
C ARG A 290 2.98 17.06 -15.34
N TYR A 291 3.88 16.60 -16.23
CA TYR A 291 4.49 17.41 -17.27
C TYR A 291 3.67 17.29 -18.57
N GLY A 292 3.78 18.27 -19.46
CA GLY A 292 3.05 18.26 -20.73
C GLY A 292 1.52 18.17 -20.55
N ASN A 293 0.86 17.36 -21.36
CA ASN A 293 -0.57 17.10 -21.25
C ASN A 293 -0.84 15.90 -20.34
N GLU A 294 -1.36 16.15 -19.15
CA GLU A 294 -1.65 15.10 -18.17
C GLU A 294 -2.66 14.05 -18.70
N ALA A 295 -3.62 14.47 -19.52
CA ALA A 295 -4.62 13.56 -20.07
C ALA A 295 -4.01 12.48 -20.98
N ASP A 296 -2.98 12.83 -21.75
CA ASP A 296 -2.29 11.88 -22.61
C ASP A 296 -1.53 10.84 -21.77
N HIS A 297 -0.94 11.25 -20.63
CA HIS A 297 -0.31 10.32 -19.71
C HIS A 297 -1.31 9.38 -19.04
N ILE A 298 -2.48 9.89 -18.66
CA ILE A 298 -3.56 9.07 -18.09
C ILE A 298 -4.05 8.05 -19.12
N GLN A 299 -4.25 8.47 -20.36
CA GLN A 299 -4.64 7.57 -21.45
C GLN A 299 -3.58 6.50 -21.70
N ALA A 300 -2.32 6.89 -21.87
CA ALA A 300 -1.21 5.96 -22.09
C ALA A 300 -1.01 5.00 -20.90
N GLY A 301 -1.21 5.47 -19.67
CA GLY A 301 -1.16 4.65 -18.46
C GLY A 301 -2.25 3.56 -18.46
N TYR A 302 -3.46 3.91 -18.85
CA TYR A 302 -4.54 2.95 -19.06
C TYR A 302 -4.19 1.89 -20.13
N GLU A 303 -3.70 2.32 -21.28
CA GLU A 303 -3.30 1.42 -22.38
C GLU A 303 -2.18 0.46 -21.94
N ALA A 304 -1.20 0.95 -21.19
CA ALA A 304 -0.13 0.13 -20.62
C ALA A 304 -0.66 -0.94 -19.64
N VAL A 305 -1.65 -0.60 -18.78
CA VAL A 305 -2.34 -1.58 -17.92
C VAL A 305 -3.05 -2.64 -18.76
N MET A 306 -3.80 -2.21 -19.79
CA MET A 306 -4.49 -3.13 -20.68
C MET A 306 -3.52 -4.10 -21.35
N LYS A 307 -2.36 -3.60 -21.83
CA LYS A 307 -1.31 -4.44 -22.38
C LYS A 307 -0.75 -5.45 -21.37
N ALA A 308 -0.44 -5.00 -20.14
CA ALA A 308 0.06 -5.89 -19.09
C ALA A 308 -0.90 -7.03 -18.79
N LEU A 309 -2.21 -6.76 -18.75
CA LEU A 309 -3.25 -7.77 -18.49
C LEU A 309 -3.37 -8.83 -19.59
N THR A 310 -2.99 -8.52 -20.83
CA THR A 310 -2.98 -9.54 -21.92
C THR A 310 -1.82 -10.53 -21.79
N LEU A 311 -0.83 -10.24 -20.95
CA LEU A 311 0.37 -11.07 -20.79
C LEU A 311 0.24 -12.14 -19.69
N GLY A 312 -0.85 -12.10 -18.91
CA GLY A 312 -1.13 -13.06 -17.86
C GLY A 312 -1.47 -12.45 -16.52
N PRO A 313 -1.61 -13.27 -15.46
CA PRO A 313 -1.95 -12.79 -14.13
C PRO A 313 -0.84 -11.93 -13.52
N LEU A 314 -1.24 -10.85 -12.84
CA LEU A 314 -0.33 -9.92 -12.21
C LEU A 314 -0.05 -10.31 -10.74
N PRO A 315 1.17 -10.08 -10.21
CA PRO A 315 1.43 -10.13 -8.76
C PRO A 315 0.56 -9.12 -7.99
N SER A 316 0.19 -9.42 -6.74
CA SER A 316 -0.76 -8.65 -5.89
C SER A 316 -0.49 -7.14 -5.89
N ARG A 317 0.77 -6.73 -5.72
CA ARG A 317 1.13 -5.29 -5.73
C ARG A 317 0.80 -4.59 -7.04
N TYR A 318 0.90 -5.29 -8.18
CA TYR A 318 0.55 -4.74 -9.50
C TYR A 318 -0.95 -4.79 -9.76
N VAL A 319 -1.67 -5.79 -9.19
CA VAL A 319 -3.14 -5.81 -9.18
C VAL A 319 -3.68 -4.54 -8.53
N ARG A 320 -3.10 -4.10 -7.41
CA ARG A 320 -3.44 -2.81 -6.77
C ARG A 320 -3.33 -1.63 -7.73
N MET A 321 -2.18 -1.52 -8.41
CA MET A 321 -1.92 -0.42 -9.36
C MET A 321 -2.88 -0.46 -10.57
N ALA A 322 -3.04 -1.65 -11.17
CA ALA A 322 -3.95 -1.85 -12.29
C ALA A 322 -5.39 -1.48 -11.91
N ARG A 323 -5.86 -1.98 -10.75
CA ARG A 323 -7.21 -1.69 -10.27
C ARG A 323 -7.45 -0.20 -10.08
N ASN A 324 -6.50 0.53 -9.48
CA ASN A 324 -6.65 1.98 -9.29
C ASN A 324 -6.80 2.72 -10.62
N ILE A 325 -5.96 2.43 -11.60
CA ILE A 325 -6.03 3.05 -12.94
C ILE A 325 -7.36 2.67 -13.62
N LEU A 326 -7.74 1.40 -13.63
CA LEU A 326 -8.97 0.91 -14.25
C LEU A 326 -10.25 1.50 -13.64
N VAL A 327 -10.29 1.60 -12.30
CA VAL A 327 -11.43 2.22 -11.60
C VAL A 327 -11.57 3.70 -12.00
N ARG A 328 -10.47 4.45 -12.03
CA ARG A 328 -10.46 5.86 -12.42
C ARG A 328 -10.88 6.06 -13.88
N MET A 329 -10.68 5.05 -14.73
CA MET A 329 -11.14 5.06 -16.12
C MET A 329 -12.57 4.51 -16.31
N GLY A 330 -13.23 4.03 -15.24
CA GLY A 330 -14.57 3.47 -15.31
C GLY A 330 -14.65 2.02 -15.81
N ARG A 331 -13.51 1.30 -15.90
CA ARG A 331 -13.45 -0.09 -16.37
C ARG A 331 -13.80 -1.09 -15.26
N PHE A 332 -14.98 -0.92 -14.67
CA PHE A 332 -15.49 -1.78 -13.60
C PHE A 332 -15.70 -3.24 -14.05
N ASP A 333 -15.93 -3.45 -15.33
CA ASP A 333 -16.01 -4.77 -15.99
C ASP A 333 -14.72 -5.58 -15.77
N ILE A 334 -13.57 -4.96 -16.05
CA ILE A 334 -12.25 -5.60 -15.87
C ILE A 334 -11.88 -5.68 -14.39
N VAL A 335 -12.17 -4.66 -13.61
CA VAL A 335 -11.86 -4.65 -12.17
C VAL A 335 -12.42 -5.87 -11.45
N LYS A 336 -13.62 -6.32 -11.82
CA LYS A 336 -14.26 -7.52 -11.26
C LYS A 336 -13.48 -8.80 -11.52
N THR A 337 -12.69 -8.86 -12.61
CA THR A 337 -11.90 -10.04 -12.96
C THR A 337 -10.56 -10.14 -12.22
N LEU A 338 -10.12 -9.06 -11.57
CA LEU A 338 -8.82 -9.01 -10.89
C LEU A 338 -8.81 -9.71 -9.52
N GLY A 339 -9.97 -10.02 -8.97
CA GLY A 339 -10.14 -10.70 -7.69
C GLY A 339 -11.27 -10.09 -6.85
N SER A 340 -11.71 -10.84 -5.84
CA SER A 340 -12.78 -10.40 -4.94
C SER A 340 -12.31 -9.29 -3.99
N PHE A 341 -13.26 -8.50 -3.46
CA PHE A 341 -13.01 -7.49 -2.44
C PHE A 341 -12.26 -8.07 -1.23
N ARG A 342 -12.72 -9.23 -0.74
CA ARG A 342 -12.17 -9.90 0.42
C ARG A 342 -10.76 -10.45 0.17
N ASP A 343 -10.57 -11.18 -0.93
CA ASP A 343 -9.30 -11.87 -1.19
C ASP A 343 -8.18 -10.88 -1.48
N LEU A 344 -8.45 -9.84 -2.29
CA LEU A 344 -7.48 -8.79 -2.58
C LEU A 344 -7.10 -7.98 -1.34
N GLY A 345 -8.08 -7.54 -0.55
CA GLY A 345 -7.80 -6.75 0.64
C GLY A 345 -6.99 -7.53 1.68
N ARG A 346 -7.32 -8.81 1.90
CA ARG A 346 -6.54 -9.68 2.80
C ARG A 346 -5.14 -9.96 2.28
N ALA A 347 -4.97 -10.17 0.97
CA ALA A 347 -3.65 -10.32 0.37
C ALA A 347 -2.79 -9.06 0.59
N TRP A 348 -3.34 -7.86 0.31
CA TRP A 348 -2.63 -6.60 0.53
C TRP A 348 -2.29 -6.35 2.00
N ALA A 349 -3.20 -6.63 2.92
CA ALA A 349 -2.95 -6.52 4.35
C ALA A 349 -1.80 -7.45 4.80
N ASN A 350 -1.80 -8.71 4.33
CA ASN A 350 -0.74 -9.68 4.64
C ASN A 350 0.62 -9.34 4.01
N GLU A 351 0.63 -8.62 2.89
CA GLU A 351 1.84 -8.14 2.22
C GLU A 351 2.32 -6.77 2.75
N SER A 352 1.73 -6.25 3.82
CA SER A 352 1.99 -4.90 4.38
C SER A 352 1.74 -3.76 3.39
N LEU A 353 0.78 -3.92 2.47
CA LEU A 353 0.35 -2.92 1.51
C LEU A 353 -0.91 -2.18 2.00
N HIS A 354 -0.87 -1.63 3.22
CA HIS A 354 -2.04 -0.98 3.83
C HIS A 354 -2.57 0.22 3.04
N ASP A 355 -1.70 0.93 2.30
CA ASP A 355 -2.09 2.03 1.43
C ASP A 355 -3.05 1.62 0.30
N ALA A 356 -3.06 0.33 -0.07
CA ALA A 356 -4.02 -0.23 -1.01
C ALA A 356 -5.45 -0.25 -0.46
N LEU A 357 -5.62 -0.37 0.86
CA LEU A 357 -6.92 -0.42 1.52
C LEU A 357 -7.67 0.91 1.42
N HIS A 358 -6.95 2.04 1.26
CA HIS A 358 -7.56 3.35 1.01
C HIS A 358 -8.52 3.32 -0.21
N TYR A 359 -8.09 2.70 -1.30
CA TYR A 359 -8.90 2.58 -2.51
C TYR A 359 -10.00 1.52 -2.39
N HIS A 360 -9.91 0.65 -1.36
CA HIS A 360 -10.92 -0.35 -1.04
C HIS A 360 -12.16 0.26 -0.38
N LEU A 361 -12.03 1.35 0.38
CA LEU A 361 -13.15 2.05 1.02
C LEU A 361 -14.29 2.38 0.04
N ALA A 362 -13.93 2.81 -1.17
CA ALA A 362 -14.90 3.14 -2.21
C ALA A 362 -15.55 1.89 -2.88
N ARG A 363 -15.21 0.67 -2.44
CA ARG A 363 -15.72 -0.61 -2.98
C ARG A 363 -16.61 -1.36 -1.99
N VAL A 364 -16.83 -0.81 -0.83
CA VAL A 364 -17.76 -1.33 0.17
C VAL A 364 -19.19 -1.20 -0.37
N GLU A 365 -19.95 -2.29 -0.37
CA GLU A 365 -21.34 -2.31 -0.89
C GLU A 365 -22.34 -2.80 0.16
N THR A 366 -21.89 -3.65 1.09
CA THR A 366 -22.75 -4.30 2.10
C THR A 366 -22.26 -4.02 3.54
N ASP A 367 -23.07 -4.40 4.53
CA ASP A 367 -22.65 -4.32 5.94
C ASP A 367 -21.50 -5.28 6.22
N GLU A 368 -21.50 -6.47 5.61
CA GLU A 368 -20.40 -7.42 5.72
C GLU A 368 -19.10 -6.85 5.18
N ASP A 369 -19.15 -6.08 4.07
CA ASP A 369 -17.95 -5.40 3.53
C ASP A 369 -17.40 -4.36 4.50
N ARG A 370 -18.25 -3.67 5.29
CA ARG A 370 -17.80 -2.69 6.30
C ARG A 370 -17.00 -3.36 7.41
N TYR A 371 -17.44 -4.51 7.88
CA TYR A 371 -16.67 -5.29 8.85
C TYR A 371 -15.45 -5.96 8.22
N GLU A 372 -15.54 -6.42 6.97
CA GLU A 372 -14.41 -7.02 6.26
C GLU A 372 -13.28 -6.02 6.04
N ILE A 373 -13.56 -4.76 5.62
CA ILE A 373 -12.52 -3.75 5.46
C ILE A 373 -11.85 -3.41 6.79
N LEU A 374 -12.59 -3.37 7.89
CA LEU A 374 -12.04 -3.19 9.23
C LEU A 374 -11.12 -4.35 9.62
N GLU A 375 -11.53 -5.59 9.32
CA GLU A 375 -10.71 -6.78 9.58
C GLU A 375 -9.44 -6.80 8.73
N GLN A 376 -9.48 -6.32 7.48
CA GLN A 376 -8.29 -6.17 6.64
C GLN A 376 -7.29 -5.19 7.28
N HIS A 377 -7.74 -4.09 7.86
CA HIS A 377 -6.89 -3.17 8.62
C HIS A 377 -6.33 -3.83 9.89
N ARG A 378 -7.14 -4.60 10.63
CA ARG A 378 -6.67 -5.36 11.78
C ARG A 378 -5.62 -6.42 11.45
N ILE A 379 -5.75 -7.10 10.31
CA ILE A 379 -4.75 -8.06 9.84
C ILE A 379 -3.40 -7.37 9.68
N TRP A 380 -3.37 -6.23 8.98
CA TRP A 380 -2.16 -5.43 8.83
C TRP A 380 -1.62 -4.96 10.19
N GLY A 381 -2.47 -4.40 11.04
CA GLY A 381 -2.07 -3.91 12.36
C GLY A 381 -1.46 -4.99 13.26
N ARG A 382 -2.00 -6.21 13.24
CA ARG A 382 -1.42 -7.36 13.97
C ARG A 382 -0.03 -7.73 13.46
N ILE A 383 0.21 -7.63 12.16
CA ILE A 383 1.52 -7.88 11.57
C ILE A 383 2.53 -6.82 12.02
N GLU A 384 2.16 -5.54 11.99
CA GLU A 384 3.04 -4.46 12.44
C GLU A 384 3.34 -4.55 13.94
N LEU A 385 2.33 -4.78 14.78
CA LEU A 385 2.53 -5.00 16.22
C LEU A 385 3.42 -6.23 16.53
N ALA A 386 3.37 -7.26 15.71
CA ALA A 386 4.26 -8.41 15.86
C ALA A 386 5.73 -8.04 15.56
N LYS A 387 5.98 -7.14 14.60
CA LYS A 387 7.34 -6.65 14.28
C LYS A 387 7.96 -5.88 15.46
N THR A 388 7.16 -5.09 16.19
CA THR A 388 7.68 -4.29 17.32
C THR A 388 8.23 -5.15 18.45
N LYS A 389 7.74 -6.39 18.61
CA LYS A 389 8.24 -7.34 19.62
C LYS A 389 9.68 -7.80 19.39
N LEU A 390 10.16 -7.68 18.14
CA LEU A 390 11.53 -8.06 17.77
C LEU A 390 12.56 -6.99 18.22
N ASN A 391 12.14 -5.73 18.29
CA ASN A 391 12.95 -4.60 18.72
C ASN A 391 12.08 -3.61 19.51
N PRO A 392 11.70 -3.93 20.75
CA PRO A 392 10.71 -3.18 21.49
C PRO A 392 11.22 -1.78 21.90
N LEU A 393 10.28 -0.87 22.05
CA LEU A 393 10.48 0.43 22.68
C LEU A 393 9.60 0.49 23.94
N PRO A 394 10.15 0.88 25.11
CA PRO A 394 9.32 1.08 26.30
C PRO A 394 8.28 2.19 26.04
N LYS A 395 7.00 1.92 26.27
CA LYS A 395 5.95 2.95 26.18
C LYS A 395 6.22 4.05 27.19
N PRO A 396 6.32 5.33 26.77
CA PRO A 396 6.50 6.44 27.70
C PRO A 396 5.33 6.55 28.68
N ALA A 397 5.61 7.02 29.89
CA ALA A 397 4.59 7.32 30.91
C ALA A 397 4.22 8.81 30.88
N LEU A 398 3.01 9.16 31.32
CA LEU A 398 2.63 10.55 31.52
C LEU A 398 3.50 11.19 32.61
N VAL A 399 4.00 12.39 32.35
CA VAL A 399 4.84 13.13 33.30
C VAL A 399 3.93 13.95 34.23
N LYS A 400 3.89 13.54 35.50
CA LYS A 400 3.12 14.27 36.51
C LYS A 400 3.75 15.60 36.87
N GLY A 401 2.92 16.61 37.16
CA GLY A 401 3.38 17.93 37.62
C GLY A 401 4.01 18.82 36.55
N ARG A 402 3.88 18.47 35.27
CA ARG A 402 4.30 19.32 34.14
C ARG A 402 3.28 20.45 33.98
N ASP A 403 3.77 21.70 33.83
CA ASP A 403 2.93 22.91 33.70
C ASP A 403 2.17 22.93 32.35
N LYS A 404 2.81 22.49 31.29
CA LYS A 404 2.23 22.46 29.95
C LYS A 404 2.13 21.05 29.40
N ILE A 405 1.11 20.80 28.60
CA ILE A 405 0.91 19.56 27.88
C ILE A 405 1.78 19.56 26.63
N ARG A 406 2.56 18.51 26.41
CA ARG A 406 3.31 18.29 25.20
C ARG A 406 2.47 17.51 24.20
N LEU A 407 2.04 18.22 23.15
CA LEU A 407 1.24 17.69 22.07
C LEU A 407 2.10 17.42 20.85
N GLY A 408 2.16 16.16 20.39
CA GLY A 408 2.80 15.77 19.14
C GLY A 408 1.80 15.73 17.98
N ILE A 409 2.24 16.18 16.81
CA ILE A 409 1.50 16.06 15.53
C ILE A 409 2.43 15.48 14.49
N MET A 410 2.10 14.30 13.96
CA MET A 410 2.91 13.56 13.01
C MET A 410 2.21 13.48 11.65
N SER A 411 2.83 14.00 10.59
CA SER A 411 2.38 13.81 9.21
C SER A 411 3.42 14.26 8.20
N SER A 412 3.54 13.53 7.10
CA SER A 412 4.29 13.95 5.90
C SER A 412 3.58 15.06 5.09
N ASP A 413 2.32 15.36 5.44
CA ASP A 413 1.47 16.32 4.74
C ASP A 413 1.37 17.69 5.44
N LEU A 414 2.27 17.97 6.40
CA LEU A 414 2.45 19.29 7.01
C LEU A 414 3.16 20.24 6.01
N ARG A 415 2.54 20.44 4.87
CA ARG A 415 2.98 21.20 3.70
C ARG A 415 1.76 21.70 2.92
N HIS A 416 1.93 22.22 1.70
CA HIS A 416 0.80 22.58 0.85
C HIS A 416 0.04 21.32 0.41
N HIS A 417 -0.91 20.90 1.25
CA HIS A 417 -1.70 19.67 1.10
C HIS A 417 -3.06 19.82 1.79
N PRO A 418 -4.13 19.13 1.32
CA PRO A 418 -5.46 19.17 1.96
C PRO A 418 -5.47 18.87 3.47
N VAL A 419 -4.60 17.98 3.96
CA VAL A 419 -4.44 17.75 5.41
C VAL A 419 -4.08 19.06 6.12
N SER A 420 -3.13 19.82 5.60
CA SER A 420 -2.76 21.12 6.19
C SER A 420 -3.86 22.17 6.07
N TYR A 421 -4.79 22.07 5.09
CA TYR A 421 -5.89 23.03 5.00
C TYR A 421 -6.78 22.98 6.23
N PHE A 422 -7.02 21.79 6.76
CA PHE A 422 -7.86 21.56 7.93
C PHE A 422 -7.07 21.50 9.25
N ALA A 423 -5.77 21.18 9.22
CA ALA A 423 -4.91 21.22 10.40
C ALA A 423 -4.42 22.64 10.74
N MET A 424 -4.41 23.57 9.77
CA MET A 424 -3.89 24.92 9.92
C MET A 424 -4.49 25.69 11.12
N PRO A 425 -5.80 25.59 11.43
CA PRO A 425 -6.35 26.24 12.63
C PRO A 425 -5.61 25.89 13.92
N LEU A 426 -5.12 24.65 14.07
CA LEU A 426 -4.36 24.26 15.26
C LEU A 426 -3.03 25.01 15.37
N PHE A 427 -2.40 25.37 14.26
CA PHE A 427 -1.14 26.11 14.23
C PHE A 427 -1.34 27.63 14.28
N ASP A 428 -2.44 28.13 13.72
CA ASP A 428 -2.80 29.55 13.79
C ASP A 428 -3.19 29.97 15.23
N PHE A 429 -3.90 29.11 15.95
CA PHE A 429 -4.50 29.40 17.25
C PHE A 429 -3.99 28.49 18.38
N ILE A 430 -2.66 28.27 18.44
CA ILE A 430 -2.04 27.46 19.53
C ILE A 430 -2.30 28.12 20.88
N ASP A 431 -2.84 27.36 21.82
CA ASP A 431 -2.93 27.78 23.23
C ASP A 431 -1.56 27.60 23.92
N ARG A 432 -0.72 28.60 23.79
CA ARG A 432 0.67 28.60 24.31
C ARG A 432 0.73 28.64 25.84
N ASN A 433 -0.34 28.96 26.51
CA ASN A 433 -0.37 28.95 27.97
C ASN A 433 -0.41 27.51 28.49
N ARG A 434 -1.12 26.63 27.81
CA ARG A 434 -1.33 25.24 28.24
C ARG A 434 -0.52 24.22 27.47
N PHE A 435 -0.03 24.55 26.25
CA PHE A 435 0.58 23.58 25.35
C PHE A 435 1.97 23.96 24.86
N GLU A 436 2.80 22.93 24.69
CA GLU A 436 3.99 22.88 23.84
C GLU A 436 3.69 21.92 22.68
N VAL A 437 3.81 22.43 21.44
CA VAL A 437 3.48 21.65 20.22
C VAL A 437 4.74 21.19 19.53
N TYR A 438 4.81 19.90 19.20
CA TYR A 438 5.90 19.21 18.53
C TYR A 438 5.38 18.62 17.22
N CYS A 439 6.07 18.89 16.09
CA CYS A 439 5.70 18.33 14.79
C CYS A 439 6.77 17.38 14.28
N TYR A 440 6.30 16.31 13.62
CA TYR A 440 7.16 15.30 13.01
C TYR A 440 6.74 15.12 11.56
N SER A 441 7.69 15.32 10.62
CA SER A 441 7.42 15.20 9.19
C SER A 441 8.43 14.27 8.51
N TRP A 442 7.91 13.35 7.71
CA TRP A 442 8.68 12.41 6.91
C TRP A 442 8.64 12.75 5.42
N CYS A 443 8.22 13.99 5.09
CA CYS A 443 8.11 14.45 3.72
C CYS A 443 9.45 14.39 3.00
N ARG A 444 9.48 13.76 1.83
CA ARG A 444 10.68 13.59 1.00
C ARG A 444 10.99 14.81 0.13
N HIS A 445 10.03 15.71 -0.04
CA HIS A 445 10.19 16.95 -0.79
C HIS A 445 10.88 18.01 0.05
N ASP A 446 11.47 18.99 -0.61
CA ASP A 446 12.02 20.16 0.08
C ASP A 446 10.90 20.97 0.74
N PRO A 447 11.20 21.70 1.84
CA PRO A 447 10.21 22.46 2.57
C PRO A 447 9.57 23.54 1.70
N ASP A 448 8.25 23.53 1.64
CA ASP A 448 7.47 24.58 1.03
C ASP A 448 7.15 25.72 2.04
N PRO A 449 6.58 26.87 1.60
CA PRO A 449 6.23 27.97 2.50
C PRO A 449 5.25 27.58 3.62
N ILE A 450 4.39 26.56 3.42
CA ILE A 450 3.44 26.11 4.44
C ILE A 450 4.17 25.31 5.52
N GLN A 451 5.06 24.40 5.13
CA GLN A 451 5.91 23.68 6.10
C GLN A 451 6.77 24.65 6.91
N GLN A 452 7.38 25.66 6.26
CA GLN A 452 8.17 26.69 6.94
C GLN A 452 7.31 27.51 7.90
N TYR A 453 6.09 27.87 7.50
CA TYR A 453 5.14 28.55 8.38
C TYR A 453 4.80 27.71 9.62
N ILE A 454 4.39 26.45 9.45
CA ILE A 454 4.08 25.55 10.56
C ILE A 454 5.31 25.43 11.49
N ALA A 455 6.49 25.20 10.93
CA ALA A 455 7.73 25.10 11.69
C ALA A 455 8.02 26.36 12.54
N SER A 456 7.68 27.56 12.06
CA SER A 456 7.84 28.81 12.81
C SER A 456 6.83 28.98 13.94
N ARG A 457 5.75 28.20 13.96
CA ARG A 457 4.66 28.33 14.94
C ARG A 457 4.78 27.38 16.14
N VAL A 458 5.46 26.24 15.95
CA VAL A 458 5.54 25.17 16.95
C VAL A 458 6.81 25.25 17.80
N ASN A 459 6.86 24.52 18.91
CA ASN A 459 8.03 24.49 19.79
C ASN A 459 9.19 23.73 19.14
N GLU A 460 8.88 22.62 18.47
CA GLU A 460 9.83 21.79 17.75
C GLU A 460 9.23 21.28 16.44
N PHE A 461 10.00 21.34 15.36
CA PHE A 461 9.65 20.74 14.06
C PHE A 461 10.77 19.80 13.62
N ARG A 462 10.52 18.51 13.74
CA ARG A 462 11.48 17.47 13.39
C ARG A 462 11.16 16.93 12.01
N TRP A 463 12.03 17.22 11.06
CA TRP A 463 11.86 16.82 9.68
C TRP A 463 13.00 15.89 9.24
N HIS A 464 12.65 14.68 8.81
CA HIS A 464 13.57 13.66 8.33
C HIS A 464 13.06 13.06 7.02
N LYS A 465 13.78 13.25 5.92
CA LYS A 465 13.43 12.68 4.60
C LYS A 465 13.49 11.15 4.57
N ALA A 466 14.39 10.59 5.39
CA ALA A 466 14.59 9.15 5.53
C ALA A 466 14.97 8.85 6.98
N ILE A 467 14.15 8.07 7.66
CA ILE A 467 14.37 7.59 9.02
C ILE A 467 13.64 6.24 9.17
N ALA A 468 14.25 5.27 9.87
CA ALA A 468 13.58 4.01 10.18
C ALA A 468 12.37 4.21 11.09
N ASP A 469 11.34 3.37 10.97
CA ASP A 469 10.11 3.52 11.75
C ASP A 469 10.37 3.41 13.25
N ARG A 470 11.24 2.48 13.64
CA ARG A 470 11.65 2.31 15.03
C ARG A 470 12.44 3.52 15.57
N ASP A 471 13.36 4.07 14.76
CA ASP A 471 14.15 5.24 15.14
C ASP A 471 13.30 6.51 15.21
N ALA A 472 12.32 6.63 14.32
CA ALA A 472 11.29 7.67 14.39
C ALA A 472 10.47 7.58 15.68
N ALA A 473 10.06 6.36 16.06
CA ALA A 473 9.35 6.14 17.33
C ALA A 473 10.22 6.49 18.55
N GLU A 474 11.50 6.13 18.54
CA GLU A 474 12.45 6.49 19.60
C GLU A 474 12.69 8.01 19.67
N LEU A 475 12.80 8.68 18.52
CA LEU A 475 12.92 10.13 18.44
C LEU A 475 11.72 10.81 19.11
N ILE A 476 10.50 10.36 18.80
CA ILE A 476 9.26 10.88 19.39
C ILE A 476 9.22 10.60 20.90
N ALA A 477 9.56 9.38 21.32
CA ALA A 477 9.55 8.99 22.73
C ALA A 477 10.51 9.85 23.60
N LYS A 478 11.66 10.26 23.06
CA LYS A 478 12.62 11.16 23.72
C LYS A 478 12.07 12.55 24.01
N ASP A 479 11.09 13.02 23.24
CA ASP A 479 10.43 14.30 23.46
C ASP A 479 9.41 14.27 24.63
N GLN A 480 9.13 13.06 25.18
CA GLN A 480 8.25 12.87 26.32
C GLN A 480 6.90 13.57 26.15
N LEU A 481 6.24 13.30 25.04
CA LEU A 481 4.91 13.83 24.76
C LEU A 481 3.89 13.32 25.80
N ASP A 482 2.80 14.05 25.97
CA ASP A 482 1.63 13.58 26.71
C ASP A 482 0.63 12.90 25.75
N MET A 483 0.47 13.45 24.54
CA MET A 483 -0.41 12.88 23.52
C MET A 483 0.19 13.11 22.12
N LEU A 484 0.05 12.10 21.24
CA LEU A 484 0.50 12.16 19.84
C LEU A 484 -0.69 11.94 18.90
N PHE A 485 -0.89 12.87 17.97
CA PHE A 485 -1.80 12.71 16.83
C PHE A 485 -1.01 12.33 15.57
N GLU A 486 -1.41 11.28 14.91
CA GLU A 486 -1.00 11.01 13.53
C GLU A 486 -2.08 11.50 12.57
N LEU A 487 -1.69 12.18 11.48
CA LEU A 487 -2.66 12.80 10.57
C LEU A 487 -2.75 12.14 9.19
N GLY A 488 -1.97 11.14 8.92
CA GLY A 488 -1.86 10.58 7.57
C GLY A 488 -2.39 9.17 7.41
N SER A 489 -2.28 8.36 8.45
CA SER A 489 -2.63 6.95 8.46
C SER A 489 -2.14 6.21 7.20
N SER A 490 -3.00 5.48 6.51
CA SER A 490 -2.70 4.67 5.31
C SER A 490 -2.55 5.50 4.03
N THR A 491 -1.85 6.64 4.07
CA THR A 491 -1.59 7.48 2.89
C THR A 491 -0.10 7.57 2.55
N ASP A 492 0.21 7.96 1.31
CA ASP A 492 1.60 7.99 0.79
C ASP A 492 2.53 8.86 1.65
N MET A 493 3.76 8.42 1.85
CA MET A 493 4.82 9.01 2.68
C MET A 493 4.54 9.05 4.20
N ASN A 494 3.32 8.81 4.66
CA ASN A 494 3.03 8.75 6.09
C ASN A 494 3.55 7.43 6.68
N LYS A 495 3.98 7.48 7.93
CA LYS A 495 4.61 6.36 8.63
C LYS A 495 3.70 5.89 9.76
N LEU A 496 2.56 5.29 9.40
CA LEU A 496 1.62 4.74 10.37
C LEU A 496 2.28 3.65 11.25
N GLU A 497 3.24 2.92 10.70
CA GLU A 497 4.04 1.90 11.36
C GLU A 497 4.69 2.41 12.66
N VAL A 498 5.08 3.70 12.72
CA VAL A 498 5.67 4.34 13.91
C VAL A 498 4.76 4.22 15.12
N MET A 499 3.45 4.31 14.91
CA MET A 499 2.45 4.21 15.98
C MET A 499 2.40 2.82 16.63
N ALA A 500 2.87 1.77 15.94
CA ALA A 500 2.91 0.42 16.49
C ALA A 500 3.88 0.30 17.69
N TRP A 501 4.89 1.17 17.80
CA TRP A 501 5.82 1.21 18.94
C TRP A 501 5.30 1.99 20.15
N ASN A 502 4.08 2.53 20.09
CA ASN A 502 3.52 3.35 21.19
C ASN A 502 4.47 4.48 21.66
N PRO A 503 4.87 5.41 20.79
CA PRO A 503 5.92 6.40 21.11
C PRO A 503 5.45 7.51 22.06
N ALA A 504 4.16 7.51 22.46
CA ALA A 504 3.58 8.43 23.43
C ALA A 504 2.61 7.72 24.36
N PRO A 505 2.33 8.28 25.58
CA PRO A 505 1.38 7.69 26.54
C PRO A 505 -0.04 7.57 25.99
N LEU A 506 -0.53 8.64 25.31
CA LEU A 506 -1.81 8.69 24.63
C LEU A 506 -1.59 8.93 23.13
N THR A 507 -2.39 8.27 22.31
CA THR A 507 -2.25 8.31 20.85
C THR A 507 -3.61 8.49 20.18
N ALA A 508 -3.65 9.24 19.09
CA ALA A 508 -4.86 9.46 18.33
C ALA A 508 -4.59 9.51 16.81
N SER A 509 -5.58 9.10 16.02
CA SER A 509 -5.62 9.28 14.58
C SER A 509 -6.61 10.37 14.21
N TRP A 510 -6.26 11.18 13.18
CA TRP A 510 -7.13 12.24 12.68
C TRP A 510 -6.83 12.57 11.23
N LEU A 511 -7.86 12.88 10.46
CA LEU A 511 -7.89 13.74 9.29
C LEU A 511 -7.54 13.08 7.94
N GLY A 512 -6.34 12.61 7.71
CA GLY A 512 -5.86 12.25 6.36
C GLY A 512 -6.44 10.95 5.81
N TYR A 513 -6.91 10.08 6.68
CA TYR A 513 -7.50 8.80 6.32
C TYR A 513 -8.90 8.65 6.96
N PRO A 514 -9.93 8.42 6.14
CA PRO A 514 -11.32 8.47 6.62
C PRO A 514 -11.81 7.12 7.16
N HIS A 515 -11.00 6.41 7.94
CA HIS A 515 -11.34 5.11 8.54
C HIS A 515 -10.41 4.81 9.71
N SER A 516 -10.73 3.76 10.49
CA SER A 516 -9.84 3.20 11.50
C SER A 516 -8.45 2.92 10.91
N ALA A 517 -7.40 3.23 11.68
CA ALA A 517 -6.02 3.00 11.28
C ALA A 517 -5.62 1.51 11.31
N GLY A 518 -6.37 0.66 12.04
CA GLY A 518 -6.11 -0.78 12.13
C GLY A 518 -5.11 -1.19 13.22
N LEU A 519 -4.56 -0.24 13.98
CA LEU A 519 -3.58 -0.47 15.03
C LEU A 519 -4.21 -0.37 16.41
N GLU A 520 -4.18 -1.46 17.19
CA GLU A 520 -4.63 -1.46 18.60
C GLU A 520 -3.76 -0.60 19.52
N SER A 521 -2.61 -0.10 19.04
CA SER A 521 -1.75 0.85 19.75
C SER A 521 -2.21 2.29 19.64
N ILE A 522 -3.22 2.59 18.83
CA ILE A 522 -3.85 3.91 18.74
C ILE A 522 -5.08 3.92 19.63
N ASP A 523 -5.08 4.80 20.63
CA ASP A 523 -6.15 4.83 21.65
C ASP A 523 -7.44 5.46 21.10
N TYR A 524 -7.33 6.51 20.25
CA TYR A 524 -8.45 7.35 19.85
C TYR A 524 -8.47 7.64 18.34
N ILE A 525 -9.68 7.87 17.81
CA ILE A 525 -9.91 8.49 16.51
C ILE A 525 -10.79 9.74 16.69
N LEU A 526 -10.34 10.88 16.11
CA LEU A 526 -11.07 12.14 16.24
C LEU A 526 -12.32 12.13 15.36
N VAL A 527 -13.45 12.38 15.99
CA VAL A 527 -14.79 12.39 15.39
C VAL A 527 -15.58 13.63 15.81
N ASP A 528 -16.76 13.83 15.23
CA ASP A 528 -17.82 14.72 15.71
C ASP A 528 -19.17 13.97 15.74
N PRO A 529 -20.26 14.56 16.26
CA PRO A 529 -21.54 13.87 16.37
C PRO A 529 -22.13 13.36 15.05
N PHE A 530 -21.72 13.93 13.91
CA PHE A 530 -22.24 13.57 12.59
C PHE A 530 -21.38 12.52 11.90
N ILE A 531 -20.03 12.59 12.03
CA ILE A 531 -19.12 11.64 11.39
C ILE A 531 -18.95 10.36 12.21
N ASN A 532 -19.16 10.43 13.53
CA ASN A 532 -19.05 9.26 14.41
C ASN A 532 -20.00 8.15 13.94
N PRO A 533 -19.50 6.93 13.66
CA PRO A 533 -20.34 5.80 13.28
C PRO A 533 -21.40 5.51 14.36
N PRO A 534 -22.68 5.28 14.00
CA PRO A 534 -23.69 4.86 14.96
C PRO A 534 -23.39 3.53 15.65
N ASP A 535 -22.67 2.66 14.96
CA ASP A 535 -22.15 1.41 15.49
C ASP A 535 -20.65 1.58 15.84
N PRO A 536 -20.30 1.64 17.13
CA PRO A 536 -18.92 1.83 17.55
C PRO A 536 -18.01 0.64 17.19
N THR A 537 -18.57 -0.53 16.86
CA THR A 537 -17.78 -1.69 16.46
C THR A 537 -17.17 -1.56 15.05
N LEU A 538 -17.56 -0.54 14.28
CA LEU A 538 -16.95 -0.15 13.02
C LEU A 538 -15.63 0.65 13.18
N LEU A 539 -15.20 0.89 14.42
CA LEU A 539 -13.90 1.47 14.77
C LEU A 539 -13.11 0.52 15.68
N ILE A 540 -11.79 0.57 15.62
CA ILE A 540 -10.89 -0.10 16.58
C ILE A 540 -10.62 0.86 17.74
N GLU A 541 -10.33 2.10 17.41
CA GLU A 541 -10.02 3.19 18.31
C GLU A 541 -11.29 3.68 19.04
N LYS A 542 -11.12 4.26 20.22
CA LYS A 542 -12.22 4.95 20.92
C LYS A 542 -12.50 6.29 20.23
N SER A 543 -13.76 6.67 20.16
CA SER A 543 -14.17 7.99 19.66
C SER A 543 -13.61 9.11 20.54
N PHE A 544 -12.83 10.04 19.93
CA PHE A 544 -12.35 11.28 20.51
C PHE A 544 -13.25 12.40 19.98
N GLU A 545 -14.38 12.63 20.66
CA GLU A 545 -15.50 13.38 20.08
C GLU A 545 -15.39 14.88 20.34
N MET A 546 -15.23 15.62 19.24
CA MET A 546 -15.32 17.09 19.22
C MET A 546 -16.76 17.53 19.48
N PRO A 547 -16.96 18.66 20.21
CA PRO A 547 -18.32 19.08 20.56
C PRO A 547 -19.17 19.55 19.37
N LYS A 548 -18.55 19.89 18.24
CA LYS A 548 -19.24 20.39 17.05
C LYS A 548 -18.73 19.73 15.78
N SER A 549 -17.60 20.19 15.22
CA SER A 549 -17.06 19.75 13.93
C SER A 549 -15.71 19.06 14.12
N TRP A 550 -15.47 18.02 13.35
CA TRP A 550 -14.16 17.32 13.33
C TRP A 550 -13.09 18.04 12.48
N VAL A 551 -13.51 19.01 11.66
CA VAL A 551 -12.64 19.90 10.86
C VAL A 551 -13.18 21.30 10.82
N ALA A 552 -12.33 22.28 10.50
CA ALA A 552 -12.76 23.64 10.17
C ALA A 552 -12.03 24.17 8.96
N MET A 553 -12.74 24.98 8.17
CA MET A 553 -12.16 25.66 7.00
C MET A 553 -11.32 26.85 7.45
N GLY A 554 -10.00 26.69 7.41
CA GLY A 554 -9.05 27.74 7.70
C GLY A 554 -8.77 28.62 6.47
N ARG A 555 -7.80 29.55 6.61
CA ARG A 555 -7.38 30.46 5.53
C ARG A 555 -6.62 29.75 4.39
N LEU A 556 -6.04 28.59 4.67
CA LEU A 556 -5.34 27.78 3.67
C LEU A 556 -6.34 26.92 2.90
N GLY A 557 -6.28 26.91 1.57
CA GLY A 557 -7.16 26.11 0.72
C GLY A 557 -8.54 26.75 0.44
N PHE A 558 -8.99 27.67 1.30
CA PHE A 558 -10.30 28.35 1.17
C PHE A 558 -10.10 29.87 1.09
N ASN A 559 -9.49 30.31 -0.03
CA ASN A 559 -9.12 31.69 -0.25
C ASN A 559 -10.29 32.47 -0.88
N GLU A 560 -10.67 33.59 -0.29
CA GLU A 560 -11.71 34.48 -0.79
C GLU A 560 -11.42 35.11 -2.16
N ALA A 561 -10.17 35.08 -2.63
CA ALA A 561 -9.79 35.53 -3.97
C ALA A 561 -10.45 34.68 -5.09
N GLU A 562 -10.93 33.45 -4.78
CA GLU A 562 -11.72 32.67 -5.72
C GLU A 562 -13.10 33.32 -5.93
N GLU A 563 -13.33 33.82 -7.15
CA GLU A 563 -14.55 34.55 -7.50
C GLU A 563 -15.77 33.61 -7.59
N ILE A 564 -16.86 33.99 -6.95
CA ILE A 564 -18.20 33.39 -7.14
C ILE A 564 -18.98 34.23 -8.13
N LYS A 565 -19.37 33.65 -9.28
CA LYS A 565 -20.30 34.29 -10.22
C LYS A 565 -21.68 34.31 -9.55
N PRO A 566 -22.30 35.51 -9.32
CA PRO A 566 -23.51 35.59 -8.52
C PRO A 566 -24.76 35.00 -9.23
N VAL A 567 -24.75 34.96 -10.53
CA VAL A 567 -25.84 34.37 -11.33
C VAL A 567 -25.63 32.86 -11.45
N ILE A 568 -26.62 32.08 -11.04
CA ILE A 568 -26.56 30.60 -11.13
C ILE A 568 -26.42 30.14 -12.59
N PRO A 569 -25.72 29.01 -12.85
CA PRO A 569 -25.54 28.51 -14.21
C PRO A 569 -26.81 28.29 -14.98
N SER A 570 -27.86 27.73 -14.37
CA SER A 570 -29.12 27.45 -15.00
C SER A 570 -29.84 28.72 -15.53
N ALA A 571 -29.71 29.86 -14.87
CA ALA A 571 -30.25 31.13 -15.36
C ALA A 571 -29.50 31.68 -16.59
N ARG A 572 -28.20 31.32 -16.76
CA ARG A 572 -27.36 31.70 -17.90
C ARG A 572 -27.50 30.74 -19.08
N LYS A 573 -27.63 29.42 -18.78
CA LYS A 573 -27.54 28.34 -19.77
C LYS A 573 -28.91 27.82 -20.22
N GLY A 574 -29.97 28.08 -19.44
CA GLY A 574 -31.32 27.57 -19.70
C GLY A 574 -31.53 26.10 -19.26
N TYR A 575 -30.54 25.48 -18.64
CA TYR A 575 -30.63 24.11 -18.11
C TYR A 575 -29.84 23.96 -16.80
N ILE A 576 -30.26 23.01 -15.96
CA ILE A 576 -29.57 22.66 -14.73
C ILE A 576 -28.25 21.93 -15.04
N THR A 577 -27.17 22.32 -14.39
CA THR A 577 -25.90 21.61 -14.45
C THR A 577 -25.63 20.92 -13.10
N PHE A 578 -25.78 19.60 -13.06
CA PHE A 578 -25.23 18.78 -12.03
C PHE A 578 -23.74 18.56 -12.29
N GLY A 579 -22.94 18.24 -11.25
CA GLY A 579 -21.53 17.93 -11.51
C GLY A 579 -20.79 17.39 -10.30
N THR A 580 -19.54 17.02 -10.53
CA THR A 580 -18.65 16.54 -9.48
C THR A 580 -17.19 16.87 -9.77
N ALA A 581 -16.41 17.19 -8.72
CA ALA A 581 -14.96 17.29 -8.76
C ALA A 581 -14.30 16.18 -7.92
N ASN A 582 -15.06 15.18 -7.48
CA ASN A 582 -14.54 14.04 -6.73
C ASN A 582 -13.59 13.20 -7.57
N ASN A 583 -12.60 12.57 -6.90
CA ASN A 583 -11.65 11.70 -7.56
C ASN A 583 -12.36 10.45 -8.12
N PRO A 584 -12.16 10.10 -9.40
CA PRO A 584 -12.85 8.97 -10.02
C PRO A 584 -12.59 7.60 -9.38
N TYR A 585 -11.56 7.43 -8.56
CA TYR A 585 -11.39 6.18 -7.82
C TYR A 585 -12.57 5.90 -6.87
N LYS A 586 -13.35 6.93 -6.51
CA LYS A 586 -14.57 6.82 -5.70
C LYS A 586 -15.81 6.43 -6.51
N TYR A 587 -15.73 6.44 -7.84
CA TYR A 587 -16.88 6.08 -8.67
C TYR A 587 -17.12 4.57 -8.64
N SER A 588 -18.39 4.22 -8.78
CA SER A 588 -18.84 2.84 -8.91
C SER A 588 -20.03 2.79 -9.88
N PRO A 589 -20.39 1.62 -10.41
CA PRO A 589 -21.61 1.46 -11.20
C PRO A 589 -22.85 2.02 -10.49
N LYS A 590 -22.95 1.81 -9.17
CA LYS A 590 -24.06 2.28 -8.34
C LYS A 590 -24.11 3.81 -8.24
N VAL A 591 -22.96 4.46 -8.12
CA VAL A 591 -22.84 5.92 -8.14
C VAL A 591 -23.33 6.48 -9.48
N LEU A 592 -22.81 5.94 -10.59
CA LEU A 592 -23.14 6.41 -11.93
C LEU A 592 -24.62 6.20 -12.26
N SER A 593 -25.20 5.03 -11.92
CA SER A 593 -26.62 4.76 -12.13
C SER A 593 -27.53 5.67 -11.29
N THR A 594 -27.13 5.99 -10.05
CA THR A 594 -27.89 6.94 -9.20
C THR A 594 -27.85 8.35 -9.78
N TRP A 595 -26.69 8.81 -10.27
CA TRP A 595 -26.57 10.11 -10.95
C TRP A 595 -27.38 10.15 -12.26
N ALA A 596 -27.38 9.06 -13.04
CA ALA A 596 -28.21 8.96 -14.24
C ALA A 596 -29.72 9.06 -13.93
N ARG A 597 -30.18 8.43 -12.82
CA ARG A 597 -31.56 8.57 -12.35
C ARG A 597 -31.90 10.04 -12.07
N VAL A 598 -31.02 10.82 -11.42
CA VAL A 598 -31.25 12.27 -11.20
C VAL A 598 -31.42 12.99 -12.53
N LEU A 599 -30.59 12.72 -13.54
CA LEU A 599 -30.70 13.37 -14.84
C LEU A 599 -32.01 12.98 -15.57
N LYS A 600 -32.48 11.75 -15.40
CA LYS A 600 -33.78 11.31 -16.00
C LYS A 600 -34.95 12.05 -15.39
N GLU A 601 -34.94 12.27 -14.08
CA GLU A 601 -36.00 12.99 -13.36
C GLU A 601 -35.96 14.53 -13.60
N VAL A 602 -34.78 15.05 -14.07
CA VAL A 602 -34.65 16.48 -14.42
C VAL A 602 -34.36 16.59 -15.93
N PRO A 603 -35.36 16.64 -16.80
CA PRO A 603 -35.19 16.76 -18.25
C PRO A 603 -34.28 17.94 -18.62
N GLU A 604 -33.55 17.82 -19.73
CA GLU A 604 -32.62 18.84 -20.27
C GLU A 604 -31.41 19.14 -19.34
N SER A 605 -31.34 18.63 -18.10
CA SER A 605 -30.18 18.83 -17.24
C SER A 605 -28.95 18.16 -17.82
N LYS A 606 -27.76 18.68 -17.48
CA LYS A 606 -26.48 18.13 -17.89
C LYS A 606 -25.61 17.75 -16.69
N PHE A 607 -24.67 16.81 -16.87
CA PHE A 607 -23.72 16.40 -15.85
C PHE A 607 -22.31 16.81 -16.25
N LEU A 608 -21.57 17.47 -15.35
CA LEU A 608 -20.22 17.98 -15.58
C LEU A 608 -19.19 17.24 -14.71
N PHE A 609 -18.27 16.56 -15.36
CA PHE A 609 -17.07 15.99 -14.72
C PHE A 609 -15.93 17.02 -14.76
N VAL A 610 -15.37 17.37 -13.59
CA VAL A 610 -14.25 18.33 -13.47
C VAL A 610 -13.03 17.62 -12.90
N ARG A 611 -12.23 17.01 -13.77
CA ARG A 611 -11.06 16.21 -13.38
C ARG A 611 -10.01 16.15 -14.50
N PRO A 612 -8.72 15.91 -14.20
CA PRO A 612 -7.72 15.66 -15.24
C PRO A 612 -8.09 14.49 -16.16
N GLU A 613 -8.70 13.43 -15.60
CA GLU A 613 -9.17 12.26 -16.34
C GLU A 613 -10.18 12.60 -17.43
N ALA A 614 -10.92 13.69 -17.29
CA ALA A 614 -11.88 14.17 -18.28
C ALA A 614 -11.24 14.52 -19.65
N GLY A 615 -9.93 14.69 -19.70
CA GLY A 615 -9.19 14.87 -20.96
C GLY A 615 -8.88 13.56 -21.68
N ALA A 616 -8.87 12.42 -21.00
CA ALA A 616 -8.57 11.13 -21.60
C ALA A 616 -9.77 10.60 -22.40
N ALA A 617 -9.50 10.10 -23.62
CA ALA A 617 -10.56 9.63 -24.53
C ALA A 617 -11.33 8.44 -23.92
N ALA A 618 -10.63 7.47 -23.36
CA ALA A 618 -11.26 6.31 -22.73
C ALA A 618 -12.13 6.69 -21.53
N PHE A 619 -11.72 7.64 -20.70
CA PHE A 619 -12.55 8.11 -19.58
C PHE A 619 -13.87 8.70 -20.09
N ARG A 620 -13.81 9.57 -21.10
CA ARG A 620 -15.03 10.17 -21.69
C ARG A 620 -15.96 9.12 -22.28
N GLU A 621 -15.39 8.17 -23.03
CA GLU A 621 -16.15 7.07 -23.62
C GLU A 621 -16.88 6.24 -22.54
N PHE A 622 -16.16 5.77 -21.54
CA PHE A 622 -16.75 4.90 -20.51
C PHE A 622 -17.72 5.61 -19.60
N MET A 623 -17.45 6.87 -19.22
CA MET A 623 -18.39 7.66 -18.43
C MET A 623 -19.66 7.97 -19.25
N THR A 624 -19.53 8.40 -20.49
CA THR A 624 -20.69 8.64 -21.37
C THR A 624 -21.50 7.36 -21.57
N LYS A 625 -20.82 6.23 -21.84
CA LYS A 625 -21.49 4.93 -22.00
C LYS A 625 -22.30 4.55 -20.75
N ALA A 626 -21.76 4.75 -19.56
CA ALA A 626 -22.45 4.42 -18.31
C ALA A 626 -23.78 5.18 -18.15
N PHE A 627 -23.85 6.42 -18.59
CA PHE A 627 -25.09 7.21 -18.59
C PHE A 627 -26.03 6.84 -19.75
N VAL A 628 -25.48 6.53 -20.91
CA VAL A 628 -26.28 6.11 -22.09
C VAL A 628 -26.94 4.77 -21.84
N ASP A 629 -26.24 3.82 -21.21
CA ASP A 629 -26.78 2.51 -20.82
C ASP A 629 -27.98 2.66 -19.86
N GLU A 630 -28.00 3.74 -19.07
CA GLU A 630 -29.13 4.10 -18.18
C GLU A 630 -30.21 4.97 -18.87
N GLY A 631 -30.08 5.26 -20.17
CA GLY A 631 -31.06 6.00 -20.96
C GLY A 631 -30.89 7.52 -20.93
N VAL A 632 -29.74 8.06 -20.59
CA VAL A 632 -29.39 9.49 -20.65
C VAL A 632 -28.69 9.78 -21.99
N ALA A 633 -29.08 10.81 -22.71
CA ALA A 633 -28.45 11.17 -23.99
C ALA A 633 -26.98 11.60 -23.79
N ALA A 634 -26.11 11.20 -24.72
CA ALA A 634 -24.65 11.40 -24.62
C ALA A 634 -24.26 12.90 -24.58
N ASP A 635 -24.97 13.78 -25.26
CA ASP A 635 -24.72 15.23 -25.31
C ASP A 635 -25.03 15.95 -23.97
N ARG A 636 -25.63 15.24 -23.03
CA ARG A 636 -25.90 15.74 -21.68
C ARG A 636 -24.69 15.54 -20.73
N ILE A 637 -23.62 14.83 -21.15
CA ILE A 637 -22.45 14.54 -20.35
C ILE A 637 -21.31 15.46 -20.80
N LEU A 638 -20.84 16.29 -19.86
CA LEU A 638 -19.82 17.32 -20.08
C LEU A 638 -18.52 16.99 -19.34
N PHE A 639 -17.40 17.41 -19.91
CA PHE A 639 -16.07 17.09 -19.41
C PHE A 639 -15.16 18.32 -19.40
N GLU A 640 -14.57 18.61 -18.24
CA GLU A 640 -13.54 19.65 -18.08
C GLU A 640 -12.25 19.04 -17.51
N ALA A 641 -11.21 19.05 -18.36
CA ALA A 641 -9.90 18.49 -18.03
C ALA A 641 -9.07 19.53 -17.25
N VAL A 642 -9.03 19.42 -15.93
CA VAL A 642 -8.33 20.41 -15.11
C VAL A 642 -7.71 19.76 -13.87
N ARG A 643 -6.50 20.27 -13.51
CA ARG A 643 -5.83 20.06 -12.22
C ARG A 643 -5.43 21.40 -11.61
N GLY A 644 -5.62 21.53 -10.28
CA GLY A 644 -5.14 22.66 -9.50
C GLY A 644 -6.01 23.93 -9.54
N LYS A 645 -6.47 24.35 -10.69
CA LYS A 645 -7.36 25.53 -10.85
C LYS A 645 -8.83 25.13 -11.05
N HIS A 646 -9.26 24.06 -10.38
CA HIS A 646 -10.61 23.49 -10.58
C HIS A 646 -11.71 24.31 -9.88
N MET A 647 -11.39 25.10 -8.86
CA MET A 647 -12.35 25.90 -8.09
C MET A 647 -13.25 26.77 -8.99
N ARG A 648 -12.72 27.38 -10.04
CA ARG A 648 -13.49 28.21 -10.99
C ARG A 648 -14.61 27.45 -11.68
N PHE A 649 -14.51 26.12 -11.83
CA PHE A 649 -15.50 25.29 -12.51
C PHE A 649 -16.75 25.00 -11.66
N TYR A 650 -16.67 25.19 -10.34
CA TYR A 650 -17.89 25.20 -9.51
C TYR A 650 -18.85 26.34 -9.93
N ASN A 651 -18.35 27.41 -10.58
CA ASN A 651 -19.19 28.42 -11.18
C ASN A 651 -20.03 27.94 -12.39
N GLU A 652 -19.77 26.75 -12.89
CA GLU A 652 -20.49 26.11 -13.97
C GLU A 652 -21.48 25.03 -13.50
N MET A 653 -21.52 24.75 -12.17
CA MET A 653 -22.43 23.80 -11.54
C MET A 653 -23.53 24.51 -10.74
N ASP A 654 -24.78 24.06 -10.86
CA ASP A 654 -25.91 24.45 -10.01
C ASP A 654 -25.93 23.62 -8.72
N ILE A 655 -25.65 22.31 -8.83
CA ILE A 655 -25.71 21.32 -7.75
C ILE A 655 -24.55 20.33 -7.93
N SER A 656 -23.83 20.06 -6.86
CA SER A 656 -22.83 19.00 -6.84
C SER A 656 -23.46 17.68 -6.35
N LEU A 657 -23.19 16.58 -7.05
CA LEU A 657 -23.59 15.24 -6.65
C LEU A 657 -22.37 14.52 -6.08
N ASP A 658 -22.49 14.10 -4.82
CA ASP A 658 -21.40 13.43 -4.12
C ASP A 658 -21.25 11.96 -4.51
N THR A 659 -20.07 11.40 -4.22
CA THR A 659 -19.77 9.98 -4.34
C THR A 659 -20.19 9.22 -3.09
N PHE A 660 -20.37 7.91 -3.23
CA PHE A 660 -20.64 6.99 -2.14
C PHE A 660 -20.14 5.57 -2.52
N PRO A 661 -19.79 4.68 -1.57
CA PRO A 661 -19.88 4.88 -0.13
C PRO A 661 -18.85 5.87 0.42
N GLN A 662 -17.67 6.01 -0.20
CA GLN A 662 -16.68 7.00 0.21
C GLN A 662 -17.09 8.39 -0.27
N THR A 663 -17.58 9.23 0.66
CA THR A 663 -18.08 10.57 0.35
C THR A 663 -16.95 11.59 0.14
N GLY A 664 -17.30 12.79 -0.30
CA GLY A 664 -16.39 13.93 -0.40
C GLY A 664 -15.90 14.39 0.99
N GLY A 665 -14.71 14.93 1.04
CA GLY A 665 -14.19 15.65 2.20
C GLY A 665 -13.87 17.08 1.77
N THR A 666 -12.65 17.31 1.28
CA THR A 666 -12.23 18.61 0.73
C THR A 666 -13.14 19.08 -0.40
N THR A 667 -13.52 18.21 -1.34
CA THR A 667 -14.39 18.55 -2.48
C THR A 667 -15.77 19.05 -2.05
N THR A 668 -16.33 18.52 -0.96
CA THR A 668 -17.58 19.02 -0.38
C THR A 668 -17.40 20.42 0.18
N CYS A 669 -16.32 20.65 0.94
CA CYS A 669 -16.00 21.99 1.47
C CYS A 669 -15.74 22.99 0.35
N GLU A 670 -15.00 22.63 -0.71
CA GLU A 670 -14.78 23.47 -1.91
C GLU A 670 -16.09 23.84 -2.59
N SER A 671 -16.97 22.87 -2.81
CA SER A 671 -18.27 23.07 -3.45
C SER A 671 -19.11 24.10 -2.69
N ILE A 672 -19.31 23.89 -1.38
CA ILE A 672 -20.11 24.82 -0.56
C ILE A 672 -19.45 26.19 -0.40
N PHE A 673 -18.10 26.23 -0.33
CA PHE A 673 -17.34 27.49 -0.33
C PHE A 673 -17.54 28.30 -1.62
N MET A 674 -17.72 27.62 -2.74
CA MET A 674 -18.04 28.23 -4.05
C MET A 674 -19.55 28.48 -4.26
N GLY A 675 -20.36 28.35 -3.22
CA GLY A 675 -21.80 28.59 -3.28
C GLY A 675 -22.58 27.52 -4.03
N VAL A 676 -22.03 26.31 -4.16
CA VAL A 676 -22.66 25.16 -4.81
C VAL A 676 -23.10 24.14 -3.78
N PRO A 677 -24.41 23.93 -3.58
CA PRO A 677 -24.92 22.92 -2.66
C PRO A 677 -24.55 21.51 -3.11
N VAL A 678 -24.34 20.61 -2.13
CA VAL A 678 -23.96 19.21 -2.36
C VAL A 678 -25.08 18.30 -1.88
N ILE A 679 -25.49 17.35 -2.70
CA ILE A 679 -26.32 16.21 -2.27
C ILE A 679 -25.41 15.04 -1.98
N THR A 680 -25.48 14.49 -0.78
CA THR A 680 -24.66 13.35 -0.34
C THR A 680 -25.52 12.20 0.17
N LEU A 681 -25.02 10.96 0.04
CA LEU A 681 -25.64 9.76 0.62
C LEU A 681 -24.88 9.36 1.91
N VAL A 682 -25.61 9.23 2.99
CA VAL A 682 -25.07 8.90 4.32
C VAL A 682 -25.17 7.40 4.56
N GLY A 683 -24.04 6.78 4.91
CA GLY A 683 -23.99 5.40 5.38
C GLY A 683 -23.64 5.30 6.86
N THR A 684 -23.23 4.11 7.29
CA THR A 684 -22.98 3.80 8.70
C THR A 684 -21.51 3.88 9.09
N ALA A 685 -20.56 3.68 8.16
CA ALA A 685 -19.13 3.74 8.46
C ALA A 685 -18.59 5.18 8.36
N PHE A 686 -17.46 5.43 9.00
CA PHE A 686 -16.81 6.74 9.06
C PHE A 686 -16.64 7.39 7.67
N PHE A 687 -16.08 6.65 6.70
CA PHE A 687 -15.84 7.17 5.34
C PHE A 687 -17.11 7.49 4.53
N GLU A 688 -18.27 7.03 4.99
CA GLU A 688 -19.57 7.28 4.39
C GLU A 688 -20.25 8.55 4.95
N ARG A 689 -19.60 9.24 5.91
CA ARG A 689 -20.21 10.30 6.69
C ARG A 689 -19.46 11.64 6.64
N LEU A 690 -18.33 11.73 5.90
CA LEU A 690 -17.54 12.98 5.81
C LEU A 690 -18.37 14.16 5.31
N SER A 691 -19.05 13.98 4.17
CA SER A 691 -19.88 15.05 3.61
C SER A 691 -21.08 15.36 4.52
N TYR A 692 -21.63 14.37 5.20
CA TYR A 692 -22.72 14.59 6.15
C TYR A 692 -22.28 15.49 7.30
N SER A 693 -21.11 15.23 7.87
CA SER A 693 -20.54 16.11 8.90
C SER A 693 -20.28 17.51 8.37
N ASN A 694 -19.63 17.66 7.22
CA ASN A 694 -19.32 18.95 6.64
C ASN A 694 -20.60 19.77 6.33
N LEU A 695 -21.62 19.14 5.77
CA LEU A 695 -22.91 19.80 5.46
C LEU A 695 -23.65 20.18 6.73
N SER A 696 -23.72 19.29 7.73
CA SER A 696 -24.43 19.56 8.99
C SER A 696 -23.76 20.72 9.75
N ASN A 697 -22.43 20.74 9.80
CA ASN A 697 -21.64 21.82 10.41
C ASN A 697 -21.64 23.13 9.58
N ALA A 698 -22.10 23.08 8.30
CA ALA A 698 -22.36 24.26 7.46
C ALA A 698 -23.82 24.74 7.51
N GLY A 699 -24.71 24.02 8.22
CA GLY A 699 -26.15 24.31 8.26
C GLY A 699 -26.93 23.81 7.05
N LEU A 700 -26.41 22.80 6.35
CA LEU A 700 -26.98 22.17 5.14
C LEU A 700 -27.30 20.68 5.34
N GLY A 701 -27.45 20.22 6.58
CA GLY A 701 -27.70 18.81 6.89
C GLY A 701 -28.96 18.22 6.22
N ASP A 702 -29.92 19.07 5.84
CA ASP A 702 -31.12 18.69 5.12
C ASP A 702 -30.84 18.20 3.66
N LEU A 703 -29.65 18.48 3.12
CA LEU A 703 -29.19 17.98 1.80
C LEU A 703 -28.54 16.58 1.90
N ALA A 704 -28.38 16.04 3.10
CA ALA A 704 -27.91 14.69 3.30
C ALA A 704 -29.06 13.68 3.18
N ALA A 705 -28.90 12.69 2.30
CA ALA A 705 -29.86 11.63 2.02
C ALA A 705 -29.48 10.35 2.75
N PHE A 706 -30.48 9.55 3.14
CA PHE A 706 -30.28 8.28 3.86
C PHE A 706 -30.70 7.05 3.04
N SER A 707 -31.09 7.26 1.79
CA SER A 707 -31.32 6.20 0.80
C SER A 707 -31.06 6.73 -0.61
N HIS A 708 -30.87 5.82 -1.57
CA HIS A 708 -30.71 6.22 -2.99
C HIS A 708 -31.93 6.98 -3.52
N ASP A 709 -33.11 6.60 -3.11
CA ASP A 709 -34.35 7.27 -3.55
C ASP A 709 -34.46 8.67 -2.93
N ASP A 710 -34.08 8.82 -1.65
CA ASP A 710 -34.00 10.12 -0.99
C ASP A 710 -32.91 11.01 -1.62
N PHE A 711 -31.79 10.43 -2.05
CA PHE A 711 -30.75 11.17 -2.79
C PHE A 711 -31.30 11.76 -4.09
N VAL A 712 -31.98 10.93 -4.91
CA VAL A 712 -32.60 11.39 -6.15
C VAL A 712 -33.67 12.45 -5.87
N LYS A 713 -34.56 12.19 -4.91
CA LYS A 713 -35.64 13.15 -4.53
C LYS A 713 -35.07 14.50 -4.10
N LYS A 714 -34.03 14.54 -3.25
CA LYS A 714 -33.41 15.79 -2.80
C LYS A 714 -32.72 16.53 -3.93
N ALA A 715 -32.06 15.82 -4.84
CA ALA A 715 -31.45 16.43 -6.02
C ALA A 715 -32.48 17.06 -6.95
N VAL A 716 -33.60 16.38 -7.21
CA VAL A 716 -34.73 16.88 -8.03
C VAL A 716 -35.39 18.08 -7.35
N THR A 717 -35.76 17.95 -6.08
CA THR A 717 -36.38 19.05 -5.31
C THR A 717 -35.51 20.32 -5.34
N LEU A 718 -34.20 20.17 -5.16
CA LEU A 718 -33.27 21.31 -5.21
C LEU A 718 -33.11 21.85 -6.62
N ALA A 719 -33.17 21.00 -7.66
CA ALA A 719 -33.17 21.44 -9.06
C ALA A 719 -34.40 22.28 -9.41
N GLU A 720 -35.55 21.99 -8.84
CA GLU A 720 -36.79 22.75 -9.02
C GLU A 720 -36.81 24.06 -8.22
N ASP A 721 -36.13 24.12 -7.06
CA ASP A 721 -36.10 25.30 -6.19
C ASP A 721 -35.04 26.33 -6.63
N THR A 722 -35.37 27.09 -7.68
CA THR A 722 -34.49 28.15 -8.18
C THR A 722 -34.22 29.25 -7.13
N LYS A 723 -35.17 29.55 -6.24
CA LYS A 723 -34.99 30.56 -5.20
C LYS A 723 -33.90 30.11 -4.22
N ARG A 724 -33.95 28.85 -3.77
CA ARG A 724 -32.98 28.30 -2.85
C ARG A 724 -31.58 28.25 -3.49
N ARG A 725 -31.46 27.77 -4.75
CA ARG A 725 -30.16 27.74 -5.44
C ARG A 725 -29.53 29.13 -5.58
N THR A 726 -30.35 30.12 -5.99
CA THR A 726 -29.90 31.52 -6.11
C THR A 726 -29.46 32.09 -4.76
N TYR A 727 -30.22 31.84 -3.70
CA TYR A 727 -29.84 32.24 -2.36
C TYR A 727 -28.51 31.59 -1.91
N LEU A 728 -28.38 30.26 -2.05
CA LEU A 728 -27.17 29.56 -1.68
C LEU A 728 -25.94 30.06 -2.48
N ARG A 729 -26.09 30.29 -3.78
CA ARG A 729 -25.03 30.86 -4.64
C ARG A 729 -24.47 32.16 -4.08
N SER A 730 -25.31 33.05 -3.60
CA SER A 730 -24.91 34.37 -3.14
C SER A 730 -24.53 34.47 -1.67
N ALA A 731 -25.12 33.59 -0.83
CA ALA A 731 -25.05 33.72 0.63
C ALA A 731 -24.16 32.66 1.33
N LEU A 732 -23.98 31.48 0.72
CA LEU A 732 -23.45 30.29 1.41
C LEU A 732 -22.04 30.51 1.97
N ARG A 733 -21.11 31.08 1.20
CA ARG A 733 -19.75 31.37 1.66
C ARG A 733 -19.75 32.27 2.92
N ARG A 734 -20.65 33.23 2.99
CA ARG A 734 -20.78 34.11 4.17
C ARG A 734 -21.42 33.37 5.34
N GLN A 735 -22.47 32.59 5.08
CA GLN A 735 -23.19 31.85 6.13
C GLN A 735 -22.28 30.82 6.83
N ILE A 736 -21.38 30.17 6.10
CA ILE A 736 -20.47 29.17 6.66
C ILE A 736 -19.60 29.80 7.75
N LYS A 737 -19.22 31.10 7.65
CA LYS A 737 -18.41 31.80 8.67
C LYS A 737 -19.07 31.81 10.05
N ASP A 738 -20.41 31.78 10.11
CA ASP A 738 -21.18 31.78 11.35
C ASP A 738 -21.52 30.35 11.82
N ARG A 739 -20.99 29.32 11.13
CA ARG A 739 -21.27 27.91 11.42
C ARG A 739 -19.98 27.20 11.88
N PRO A 740 -20.11 26.08 12.61
CA PRO A 740 -18.94 25.36 13.16
C PRO A 740 -17.85 25.08 12.12
N LEU A 741 -18.21 24.68 10.90
CA LEU A 741 -17.26 24.42 9.83
C LEU A 741 -16.43 25.66 9.43
N GLY A 742 -16.94 26.85 9.58
CA GLY A 742 -16.29 28.12 9.23
C GLY A 742 -15.67 28.89 10.41
N GLN A 743 -15.57 28.26 11.57
CA GLN A 743 -15.06 28.88 12.81
C GLN A 743 -13.72 28.27 13.26
N PRO A 744 -12.61 28.51 12.54
CA PRO A 744 -11.33 27.86 12.80
C PRO A 744 -10.76 28.16 14.21
N GLU A 745 -10.96 29.34 14.77
CA GLU A 745 -10.51 29.68 16.11
C GLU A 745 -11.27 28.88 17.19
N GLN A 746 -12.59 28.81 17.06
CA GLN A 746 -13.41 28.01 17.97
C GLN A 746 -13.09 26.52 17.87
N PHE A 747 -12.87 26.01 16.65
CA PHE A 747 -12.43 24.64 16.44
C PHE A 747 -11.11 24.34 17.15
N ALA A 748 -10.11 25.21 17.00
CA ALA A 748 -8.82 25.04 17.66
C ALA A 748 -8.97 25.06 19.18
N LYS A 749 -9.80 25.99 19.73
CA LYS A 749 -10.09 26.03 21.15
C LYS A 749 -10.73 24.74 21.64
N ASP A 750 -11.77 24.27 20.97
CA ASP A 750 -12.47 23.03 21.34
C ASP A 750 -11.53 21.81 21.29
N PHE A 751 -10.62 21.76 20.30
CA PHE A 751 -9.60 20.72 20.20
C PHE A 751 -8.63 20.75 21.39
N TYR A 752 -8.03 21.91 21.68
CA TYR A 752 -7.10 22.03 22.80
C TYR A 752 -7.78 21.77 24.15
N ASP A 753 -9.04 22.18 24.34
CA ASP A 753 -9.82 21.88 25.54
C ASP A 753 -10.06 20.38 25.71
N LEU A 754 -10.40 19.69 24.63
CA LEU A 754 -10.62 18.23 24.62
C LEU A 754 -9.32 17.47 24.94
N VAL A 755 -8.19 17.85 24.31
CA VAL A 755 -6.88 17.27 24.60
C VAL A 755 -6.48 17.50 26.06
N ALA A 756 -6.64 18.73 26.57
CA ALA A 756 -6.30 19.04 27.94
C ALA A 756 -7.12 18.23 28.93
N LYS A 757 -8.43 18.10 28.72
CA LYS A 757 -9.32 17.27 29.52
C LYS A 757 -8.83 15.83 29.57
N THR A 758 -8.60 15.21 28.38
CA THR A 758 -8.21 13.80 28.27
C THR A 758 -6.87 13.52 28.95
N VAL A 759 -5.87 14.39 28.73
CA VAL A 759 -4.54 14.23 29.33
C VAL A 759 -4.63 14.36 30.86
N ASN A 760 -5.41 15.32 31.37
CA ASN A 760 -5.57 15.52 32.82
C ASN A 760 -6.34 14.39 33.51
N GLU A 761 -7.32 13.79 32.82
CA GLU A 761 -8.03 12.61 33.31
C GLU A 761 -7.14 11.36 33.35
N ALA A 762 -6.14 11.28 32.47
CA ALA A 762 -5.19 10.17 32.38
C ALA A 762 -3.98 10.32 33.33
N ARG A 763 -3.62 11.53 33.78
CA ARG A 763 -2.55 11.82 34.76
C ARG A 763 -2.94 11.42 36.18
#